data_525bbcfba004ada19dc5a7f60aa870e9
#
_entry.id   525bbcfba004ada19dc5a7f60aa870e9
#
_cell.length_a   1.000
_cell.length_b   1.000
_cell.length_c   1.000
_cell.angle_alpha   90.00
_cell.angle_beta   90.00
_cell.angle_gamma   90.00
#
_symmetry.space_group_name_H-M   'P 1'
#
loop_
_entity.id
_entity.type
_entity.pdbx_description
1 polymer ?
#
loop_
_entity_poly.entity_id
_entity_poly.type
_entity_poly.pdbx_seq_one_letter_code
_entity_poly.pdbx_strand_id
1 'polypeptide(L)'
;MSPPKNQRPWNNLILPLFLLQLPLHLLPSLIPSATAFQHPPSFISHPHSRSNTHAPTTSTSSSTRQQPSSITTPSLKPKTRLYQNTASSTRKGKQEVTFPYNASRIRNFSIIAHIDHGKSTLADRLLEKTETVAARDMEEQLLDNLDIERERGITIKLQAARVMYKSQVDGEDYVLNLIDTPGHVDFGYEVSRSLAACEGALLVVDASQGIEAQTLANVFLALENDLEMVPVLNKIDLPAADPERVRTEIEETIGLETSNIVMASAKSGIGIEDILETIIRDVPPPKVEDEKPVRALIFDSLFDAYRGVIVFFRMIDGGEIRRGDKVRFMNSGVEHEVTEVGVMTPNQIPVTSLRPGEVGYLCAGIKDVLDARVGDTVVLASEYKQAEGAIEALPGYAPSVPMVYCGLFPVDADEYESLRDSLGKLCLNDAALNYEPENSSAMGFGFRCGFLGLLHMEIVQERLSREYDIDLIVTAPSVVYRVIDAKGDEMSVDSPAKFPDLTSREMKTLEPYVKMEILTPSEYNGPIIELGQERRGILKDINYLTPTRSTIVYELPLAEVITDFFDQLKSRTKGYASMEYSLIEYRESDLVRLDIKINGEDASPLATICHRDAAQKVGRSLAKSLKELIPRQMFKVPIQACIGAKIIASAVISPMRKDVLAKCYGGDLSRKKKLLQKQAKGKKRMKAMGKVSVPQEAFMAVLKLDRSAGD
;
A
#
# COMPACT_ATOMS: atom_id res chain seq x y z
N MET A 1 -37.12 28.17 40.21
CA MET A 1 -37.75 26.88 40.44
C MET A 1 -36.91 25.86 39.69
N SER A 2 -36.29 24.98 40.48
CA SER A 2 -35.24 24.04 40.08
C SER A 2 -35.78 22.76 39.42
N PRO A 3 -34.93 21.97 38.69
CA PRO A 3 -35.30 20.79 37.93
C PRO A 3 -35.32 19.49 38.76
N PRO A 4 -35.77 18.38 38.23
CA PRO A 4 -35.35 17.12 38.79
C PRO A 4 -34.42 16.32 37.89
N LYS A 5 -33.35 15.84 38.52
CA LYS A 5 -32.40 14.81 38.10
C LYS A 5 -33.13 13.46 37.91
N ASN A 6 -32.68 12.68 36.91
CA ASN A 6 -32.63 11.23 37.06
C ASN A 6 -31.47 10.65 36.25
N GLN A 7 -30.42 10.32 36.99
CA GLN A 7 -29.34 9.42 36.58
C GLN A 7 -29.79 7.98 36.86
N ARG A 8 -29.51 7.06 35.95
CA ARG A 8 -29.25 5.64 36.31
C ARG A 8 -28.06 5.13 35.51
N PRO A 9 -27.17 4.39 36.20
CA PRO A 9 -25.91 3.93 35.64
C PRO A 9 -26.04 2.54 35.01
N TRP A 10 -25.24 2.28 33.97
CA TRP A 10 -25.02 0.92 33.46
C TRP A 10 -23.77 0.35 34.09
N ASN A 11 -23.97 -0.70 34.89
CA ASN A 11 -22.93 -1.50 35.53
C ASN A 11 -22.55 -2.69 34.65
N ASN A 12 -21.26 -2.80 34.41
CA ASN A 12 -20.40 -3.98 34.44
C ASN A 12 -21.02 -5.36 34.26
N LEU A 13 -20.64 -6.05 33.18
CA LEU A 13 -20.60 -7.51 33.14
C LEU A 13 -19.13 -7.92 32.98
N ILE A 14 -18.55 -8.32 34.13
CA ILE A 14 -17.26 -8.99 34.28
C ILE A 14 -17.53 -10.48 34.17
N LEU A 15 -16.92 -11.17 33.22
CA LEU A 15 -16.81 -12.63 33.20
C LEU A 15 -15.56 -13.06 33.98
N PRO A 16 -15.61 -14.15 34.77
CA PRO A 16 -14.53 -14.51 35.68
C PRO A 16 -13.43 -15.35 35.01
N LEU A 17 -12.19 -14.93 35.25
CA LEU A 17 -11.00 -15.74 35.06
C LEU A 17 -11.01 -16.96 35.98
N PHE A 18 -10.88 -18.16 35.46
CA PHE A 18 -10.51 -19.35 36.21
C PHE A 18 -8.98 -19.45 36.27
N LEU A 19 -8.47 -19.19 37.47
CA LEU A 19 -7.10 -19.53 37.90
C LEU A 19 -7.04 -21.02 38.23
N LEU A 20 -6.23 -21.79 37.54
CA LEU A 20 -5.77 -23.09 38.00
C LEU A 20 -4.29 -22.99 38.38
N GLN A 21 -4.05 -22.91 39.68
CA GLN A 21 -2.73 -23.14 40.29
C GLN A 21 -2.43 -24.65 40.31
N LEU A 22 -1.26 -25.04 39.87
CA LEU A 22 -0.62 -26.30 40.26
C LEU A 22 0.88 -26.07 40.57
N PRO A 23 1.45 -26.82 41.52
CA PRO A 23 2.58 -26.38 42.32
C PRO A 23 3.96 -26.82 41.78
N LEU A 24 4.95 -25.98 42.09
CA LEU A 24 6.38 -26.33 42.03
C LEU A 24 6.70 -27.51 42.96
N HIS A 25 7.38 -28.53 42.45
CA HIS A 25 8.49 -29.22 43.15
C HIS A 25 9.18 -30.23 42.22
N LEU A 26 10.53 -30.25 42.36
CA LEU A 26 11.51 -31.28 41.96
C LEU A 26 12.34 -31.03 40.72
N LEU A 27 13.45 -30.34 40.97
CA LEU A 27 14.76 -30.63 40.33
C LEU A 27 15.36 -31.93 40.90
N PRO A 28 16.23 -32.67 40.12
CA PRO A 28 17.65 -32.38 40.27
C PRO A 28 18.48 -32.47 38.98
N SER A 29 19.45 -31.55 38.90
CA SER A 29 20.84 -31.67 38.42
C SER A 29 21.28 -32.90 37.64
N LEU A 30 21.91 -32.63 36.47
CA LEU A 30 23.14 -33.32 36.01
C LEU A 30 23.75 -32.55 34.83
N ILE A 31 24.91 -31.98 35.10
CA ILE A 31 25.91 -31.56 34.10
C ILE A 31 26.85 -32.75 33.89
N PRO A 32 27.32 -33.01 32.67
CA PRO A 32 28.78 -33.04 32.48
C PRO A 32 29.28 -32.35 31.20
N SER A 33 30.24 -31.46 31.44
CA SER A 33 31.58 -31.32 30.87
C SER A 33 31.83 -31.45 29.34
N ALA A 34 32.51 -30.43 28.89
CA ALA A 34 33.19 -30.16 27.65
C ALA A 34 34.10 -31.28 27.13
N THR A 35 34.18 -31.39 25.80
CA THR A 35 35.43 -31.72 25.11
C THR A 35 35.49 -31.04 23.73
N ALA A 36 36.63 -30.43 23.53
CA ALA A 36 37.11 -29.77 22.33
C ALA A 36 37.40 -30.74 21.20
N PHE A 37 37.20 -30.33 19.95
CA PHE A 37 37.95 -30.83 18.78
C PHE A 37 38.08 -29.72 17.73
N GLN A 38 39.26 -29.27 17.60
CA GLN A 38 40.26 -28.94 16.61
C GLN A 38 39.83 -28.87 15.13
N HIS A 39 40.21 -27.71 14.52
CA HIS A 39 40.46 -27.53 13.08
C HIS A 39 41.62 -28.43 12.60
N PRO A 40 41.75 -28.80 11.32
CA PRO A 40 42.49 -28.06 10.30
C PRO A 40 42.08 -28.40 8.82
N PRO A 41 42.90 -28.06 7.80
CA PRO A 41 43.43 -26.75 7.34
C PRO A 41 43.18 -26.49 5.84
N SER A 42 43.61 -25.29 5.42
CA SER A 42 43.75 -24.75 4.09
C SER A 42 44.59 -25.52 3.07
N PHE A 43 44.28 -25.44 1.76
CA PHE A 43 45.20 -25.51 0.61
C PHE A 43 44.60 -24.63 -0.52
N ILE A 44 45.16 -23.54 -0.91
CA ILE A 44 46.19 -23.12 -1.86
C ILE A 44 46.14 -23.91 -3.19
N SER A 45 45.83 -23.18 -4.30
CA SER A 45 46.76 -22.81 -5.39
C SER A 45 46.07 -22.41 -6.67
N HIS A 46 46.41 -21.23 -7.17
CA HIS A 46 46.40 -20.85 -8.61
C HIS A 46 47.51 -21.63 -9.35
N PRO A 47 47.59 -21.64 -10.72
CA PRO A 47 47.75 -20.47 -11.57
C PRO A 47 47.29 -20.55 -13.05
N HIS A 48 47.21 -19.35 -13.67
CA HIS A 48 47.61 -18.93 -15.04
C HIS A 48 47.43 -19.80 -16.29
N SER A 49 46.84 -19.21 -17.36
CA SER A 49 47.52 -18.84 -18.64
C SER A 49 46.56 -18.16 -19.62
N ARG A 50 46.84 -17.07 -20.04
CA ARG A 50 47.21 -16.31 -21.26
C ARG A 50 47.10 -17.07 -22.58
N SER A 51 46.42 -16.38 -23.57
CA SER A 51 46.93 -15.98 -24.93
C SER A 51 45.75 -15.45 -25.75
N ASN A 52 45.75 -14.19 -26.17
CA ASN A 52 46.30 -13.60 -27.41
C ASN A 52 45.74 -14.30 -28.65
N THR A 53 45.10 -13.62 -29.58
CA THR A 53 45.40 -12.60 -30.56
C THR A 53 44.43 -12.70 -31.73
N HIS A 54 44.04 -11.63 -32.32
CA HIS A 54 44.12 -11.09 -33.69
C HIS A 54 42.82 -10.46 -34.18
N ALA A 55 42.94 -9.15 -34.41
CA ALA A 55 42.25 -8.50 -35.52
C ALA A 55 43.06 -8.73 -36.80
N PRO A 56 42.51 -8.59 -38.01
CA PRO A 56 42.59 -7.29 -38.67
C PRO A 56 41.48 -6.90 -39.67
N THR A 57 41.38 -5.60 -39.83
CA THR A 57 41.36 -4.72 -41.01
C THR A 57 40.26 -4.82 -42.07
N THR A 58 39.61 -3.68 -42.19
CA THR A 58 39.33 -2.80 -43.36
C THR A 58 38.73 -3.35 -44.64
N SER A 59 37.62 -2.72 -45.04
CA SER A 59 37.57 -2.08 -46.37
C SER A 59 36.36 -1.14 -46.51
N THR A 60 36.68 0.03 -47.01
CA THR A 60 35.90 1.16 -47.50
C THR A 60 34.93 0.82 -48.63
N SER A 61 33.73 1.47 -48.66
CA SER A 61 33.38 2.36 -49.78
C SER A 61 31.94 2.91 -49.72
N SER A 62 31.87 4.20 -49.98
CA SER A 62 30.90 5.02 -50.72
C SER A 62 29.45 5.22 -50.25
N SER A 63 29.28 6.44 -49.79
CA SER A 63 28.18 7.41 -49.93
C SER A 63 26.97 7.06 -50.80
N THR A 64 25.77 7.17 -50.19
CA THR A 64 24.66 7.85 -50.85
C THR A 64 23.73 8.46 -49.82
N ARG A 65 23.50 9.74 -49.95
CA ARG A 65 22.67 10.64 -49.16
C ARG A 65 21.21 10.39 -49.54
N GLN A 66 20.37 9.92 -48.57
CA GLN A 66 18.93 10.03 -48.70
C GLN A 66 18.36 10.58 -47.40
N GLN A 67 17.45 11.54 -47.53
CA GLN A 67 16.77 12.30 -46.48
C GLN A 67 15.87 11.39 -45.64
N PRO A 68 15.61 11.74 -44.34
CA PRO A 68 14.73 10.97 -43.48
C PRO A 68 13.27 11.24 -43.82
N SER A 69 12.57 10.18 -44.18
CA SER A 69 11.12 10.12 -44.21
C SER A 69 10.57 10.01 -42.79
N SER A 70 9.56 10.80 -42.51
CA SER A 70 8.73 10.87 -41.33
C SER A 70 8.41 9.50 -40.71
N ILE A 71 8.83 9.30 -39.47
CA ILE A 71 8.38 8.18 -38.63
C ILE A 71 7.01 8.55 -38.07
N THR A 72 5.97 7.96 -38.61
CA THR A 72 4.64 7.92 -38.04
C THR A 72 4.68 6.97 -36.83
N THR A 73 4.52 7.52 -35.64
CA THR A 73 4.22 6.78 -34.42
C THR A 73 2.90 6.01 -34.59
N PRO A 74 2.84 4.72 -34.25
CA PRO A 74 1.57 4.02 -34.21
C PRO A 74 0.80 4.48 -32.95
N SER A 75 -0.31 5.17 -33.16
CA SER A 75 -1.30 5.42 -32.11
C SER A 75 -1.81 4.06 -31.60
N LEU A 76 -1.54 3.74 -30.36
CA LEU A 76 -2.19 2.67 -29.63
C LEU A 76 -3.67 3.01 -29.46
N LYS A 77 -4.49 2.47 -30.35
CA LYS A 77 -5.94 2.40 -30.15
C LYS A 77 -6.21 1.27 -29.15
N PRO A 78 -7.05 1.48 -28.12
CA PRO A 78 -7.47 0.39 -27.26
C PRO A 78 -8.21 -0.66 -28.12
N LYS A 79 -7.75 -1.91 -28.04
CA LYS A 79 -8.38 -3.07 -28.67
C LYS A 79 -9.62 -3.48 -27.89
N THR A 80 -10.73 -2.77 -28.09
CA THR A 80 -12.05 -3.23 -27.69
C THR A 80 -12.64 -4.02 -28.85
N ARG A 81 -12.39 -5.33 -28.86
CA ARG A 81 -13.11 -6.24 -29.76
C ARG A 81 -13.11 -7.63 -29.15
N LEU A 82 -14.16 -7.95 -28.39
CA LEU A 82 -14.54 -9.33 -28.12
C LEU A 82 -15.92 -9.39 -27.47
N TYR A 83 -16.92 -9.26 -28.25
CA TYR A 83 -18.28 -9.83 -28.18
C TYR A 83 -19.01 -9.36 -29.43
N GLN A 84 -18.58 -9.91 -30.56
CA GLN A 84 -19.32 -9.80 -31.82
C GLN A 84 -19.28 -11.16 -32.49
N ASN A 85 -20.19 -12.01 -32.10
CA ASN A 85 -20.76 -13.00 -33.05
C ASN A 85 -22.13 -13.39 -32.53
N THR A 86 -23.11 -12.65 -32.94
CA THR A 86 -24.46 -12.89 -33.42
C THR A 86 -25.28 -11.62 -33.32
N ALA A 87 -25.09 -10.70 -34.25
CA ALA A 87 -26.15 -9.78 -34.65
C ALA A 87 -25.72 -9.02 -35.90
N SER A 88 -26.52 -9.17 -36.92
CA SER A 88 -26.49 -8.43 -38.16
C SER A 88 -26.52 -6.92 -37.92
N SER A 89 -25.73 -6.21 -38.74
CA SER A 89 -25.62 -4.76 -38.83
C SER A 89 -26.96 -4.00 -38.75
N THR A 90 -27.21 -3.32 -37.65
CA THR A 90 -27.99 -2.10 -37.59
C THR A 90 -27.59 -1.33 -36.33
N ARG A 91 -27.37 -0.04 -36.44
CA ARG A 91 -27.15 0.91 -35.33
C ARG A 91 -28.31 0.76 -34.31
N LYS A 92 -28.09 0.01 -33.24
CA LYS A 92 -28.98 -0.04 -32.07
C LYS A 92 -28.13 0.04 -30.82
N GLY A 93 -28.58 0.79 -29.81
CA GLY A 93 -27.96 0.93 -28.52
C GLY A 93 -27.61 -0.43 -27.89
N LYS A 94 -26.64 -0.45 -26.97
CA LYS A 94 -26.26 -1.65 -26.21
C LYS A 94 -27.56 -2.33 -25.73
N GLN A 95 -27.79 -3.59 -26.10
CA GLN A 95 -28.91 -4.35 -25.61
C GLN A 95 -28.69 -4.63 -24.11
N GLU A 96 -29.65 -4.20 -23.30
CA GLU A 96 -29.68 -4.53 -21.87
C GLU A 96 -29.95 -6.02 -21.72
N VAL A 97 -29.19 -6.70 -20.86
CA VAL A 97 -29.33 -8.12 -20.59
C VAL A 97 -30.16 -8.31 -19.32
N THR A 98 -31.03 -9.29 -19.31
CA THR A 98 -31.78 -9.68 -18.11
C THR A 98 -31.27 -11.03 -17.64
N PHE A 99 -30.77 -11.10 -16.43
CA PHE A 99 -30.39 -12.36 -15.79
C PHE A 99 -31.52 -12.92 -14.94
N PRO A 100 -31.65 -14.25 -14.81
CA PRO A 100 -32.59 -14.84 -13.88
C PRO A 100 -32.21 -14.44 -12.44
N TYR A 101 -33.19 -14.00 -11.66
CA TYR A 101 -32.98 -13.59 -10.29
C TYR A 101 -33.59 -14.62 -9.32
N ASN A 102 -32.76 -15.07 -8.39
CA ASN A 102 -33.17 -15.82 -7.23
C ASN A 102 -32.16 -15.53 -6.09
N ALA A 103 -32.60 -14.81 -5.07
CA ALA A 103 -31.73 -14.40 -3.95
C ALA A 103 -31.09 -15.62 -3.24
N SER A 104 -31.81 -16.76 -3.13
CA SER A 104 -31.27 -17.96 -2.49
C SER A 104 -30.10 -18.61 -3.26
N ARG A 105 -29.91 -18.23 -4.52
CA ARG A 105 -28.85 -18.74 -5.41
C ARG A 105 -27.76 -17.71 -5.69
N ILE A 106 -27.73 -16.62 -4.93
CA ILE A 106 -26.64 -15.64 -4.97
C ILE A 106 -25.64 -15.99 -3.89
N ARG A 107 -24.34 -15.87 -4.19
CA ARG A 107 -23.24 -15.98 -3.24
C ARG A 107 -22.29 -14.83 -3.46
N ASN A 108 -22.17 -13.96 -2.46
CA ASN A 108 -21.21 -12.86 -2.49
C ASN A 108 -20.03 -13.26 -1.62
N PHE A 109 -18.86 -13.34 -2.19
CA PHE A 109 -17.67 -13.77 -1.47
C PHE A 109 -16.42 -13.00 -1.92
N SER A 110 -15.46 -12.92 -1.04
CA SER A 110 -14.14 -12.34 -1.28
C SER A 110 -13.05 -13.40 -1.16
N ILE A 111 -11.89 -13.15 -1.75
CA ILE A 111 -10.70 -13.99 -1.57
C ILE A 111 -9.72 -13.24 -0.68
N ILE A 112 -9.44 -13.78 0.49
CA ILE A 112 -8.43 -13.29 1.43
C ILE A 112 -7.21 -14.21 1.41
N ALA A 113 -6.04 -13.63 1.26
CA ALA A 113 -4.79 -14.36 1.18
C ALA A 113 -3.61 -13.46 1.54
N HIS A 114 -2.51 -14.05 1.97
CA HIS A 114 -1.23 -13.35 2.01
C HIS A 114 -0.70 -13.08 0.59
N ILE A 115 0.21 -12.12 0.46
CA ILE A 115 0.94 -11.85 -0.78
C ILE A 115 1.62 -13.16 -1.23
N ASP A 116 1.61 -13.44 -2.52
CA ASP A 116 2.18 -14.65 -3.14
C ASP A 116 1.50 -15.98 -2.77
N HIS A 117 0.40 -16.04 -2.01
CA HIS A 117 -0.35 -17.29 -1.78
C HIS A 117 -1.19 -17.72 -2.99
N GLY A 118 -1.22 -16.93 -4.06
CA GLY A 118 -1.84 -17.27 -5.33
C GLY A 118 -3.29 -16.83 -5.47
N LYS A 119 -3.68 -15.73 -4.81
CA LYS A 119 -5.01 -15.12 -4.86
C LYS A 119 -5.47 -14.81 -6.29
N SER A 120 -4.71 -13.98 -7.04
CA SER A 120 -5.07 -13.56 -8.41
C SER A 120 -5.06 -14.75 -9.38
N THR A 121 -4.13 -15.71 -9.22
CA THR A 121 -4.12 -16.94 -10.01
C THR A 121 -5.36 -17.80 -9.74
N LEU A 122 -5.83 -17.86 -8.48
CA LEU A 122 -7.07 -18.58 -8.15
C LEU A 122 -8.29 -17.89 -8.75
N ALA A 123 -8.37 -16.56 -8.66
CA ALA A 123 -9.43 -15.78 -9.29
C ALA A 123 -9.50 -16.02 -10.81
N ASP A 124 -8.36 -16.02 -11.51
CA ASP A 124 -8.28 -16.36 -12.93
C ASP A 124 -8.83 -17.75 -13.23
N ARG A 125 -8.51 -18.76 -12.41
CA ARG A 125 -9.01 -20.13 -12.60
C ARG A 125 -10.50 -20.27 -12.35
N LEU A 126 -11.06 -19.51 -11.38
CA LEU A 126 -12.51 -19.45 -11.18
C LEU A 126 -13.21 -18.85 -12.40
N LEU A 127 -12.68 -17.76 -12.98
CA LEU A 127 -13.21 -17.14 -14.19
C LEU A 127 -13.10 -18.06 -15.44
N GLU A 128 -12.00 -18.77 -15.58
CA GLU A 128 -11.77 -19.72 -16.67
C GLU A 128 -12.72 -20.92 -16.56
N LYS A 129 -12.83 -21.51 -15.37
CA LYS A 129 -13.64 -22.73 -15.15
C LYS A 129 -15.14 -22.51 -15.33
N THR A 130 -15.60 -21.31 -15.02
CA THR A 130 -16.99 -20.91 -15.19
C THR A 130 -17.30 -20.37 -16.59
N GLU A 131 -16.33 -20.42 -17.51
CA GLU A 131 -16.45 -19.90 -18.89
C GLU A 131 -16.92 -18.43 -18.96
N THR A 132 -16.73 -17.68 -17.84
CA THR A 132 -17.06 -16.25 -17.80
C THR A 132 -16.20 -15.48 -18.79
N VAL A 133 -14.96 -15.95 -19.00
CA VAL A 133 -14.02 -15.47 -20.03
C VAL A 133 -13.61 -16.68 -20.88
N ALA A 134 -13.69 -16.52 -22.21
CA ALA A 134 -13.30 -17.61 -23.10
C ALA A 134 -11.79 -17.90 -22.96
N ALA A 135 -11.39 -19.18 -22.96
CA ALA A 135 -10.02 -19.62 -22.75
C ALA A 135 -8.98 -18.95 -23.69
N ARG A 136 -9.40 -18.53 -24.91
CA ARG A 136 -8.55 -17.81 -25.88
C ARG A 136 -8.31 -16.34 -25.49
N ASP A 137 -9.13 -15.79 -24.60
CA ASP A 137 -9.15 -14.38 -24.21
C ASP A 137 -8.69 -14.21 -22.75
N MET A 138 -8.32 -15.33 -22.09
CA MET A 138 -7.70 -15.33 -20.77
C MET A 138 -6.26 -14.77 -20.85
N GLU A 139 -6.00 -13.79 -20.02
CA GLU A 139 -4.67 -13.25 -19.73
C GLU A 139 -4.34 -13.57 -18.26
N GLU A 140 -3.07 -13.63 -17.92
CA GLU A 140 -2.66 -13.78 -16.53
C GLU A 140 -3.04 -12.53 -15.74
N GLN A 141 -3.56 -12.71 -14.52
CA GLN A 141 -4.02 -11.64 -13.64
C GLN A 141 -5.08 -10.75 -14.31
N LEU A 142 -6.12 -11.36 -14.84
CA LEU A 142 -7.14 -10.69 -15.64
C LEU A 142 -7.89 -9.59 -14.86
N LEU A 143 -8.09 -9.77 -13.55
CA LEU A 143 -8.74 -8.79 -12.69
C LEU A 143 -7.80 -7.63 -12.32
N ASP A 144 -6.48 -7.81 -12.40
CA ASP A 144 -5.52 -6.76 -12.15
C ASP A 144 -5.42 -5.82 -13.37
N ASN A 145 -6.13 -4.70 -13.32
CA ASN A 145 -6.30 -3.79 -14.46
C ASN A 145 -5.16 -2.78 -14.62
N LEU A 146 -4.40 -2.50 -13.56
CA LEU A 146 -3.28 -1.58 -13.62
C LEU A 146 -1.99 -2.32 -14.03
N ASP A 147 -1.21 -1.72 -14.92
CA ASP A 147 0.08 -2.29 -15.32
C ASP A 147 1.00 -2.50 -14.11
N ILE A 148 0.91 -1.61 -13.11
CA ILE A 148 1.68 -1.68 -11.86
C ILE A 148 1.29 -2.93 -11.04
N GLU A 149 0.01 -3.31 -11.01
CA GLU A 149 -0.47 -4.52 -10.32
C GLU A 149 0.20 -5.76 -10.91
N ARG A 150 0.21 -5.87 -12.24
CA ARG A 150 0.80 -6.99 -12.97
C ARG A 150 2.33 -7.05 -12.83
N GLU A 151 3.01 -5.89 -12.89
CA GLU A 151 4.46 -5.82 -12.71
C GLU A 151 4.92 -6.19 -11.31
N ARG A 152 4.17 -5.78 -10.28
CA ARG A 152 4.50 -6.03 -8.88
C ARG A 152 3.91 -7.34 -8.34
N GLY A 153 2.97 -7.96 -9.07
CA GLY A 153 2.29 -9.19 -8.65
C GLY A 153 1.37 -8.99 -7.45
N ILE A 154 0.83 -7.79 -7.24
CA ILE A 154 -0.05 -7.45 -6.12
C ILE A 154 -1.31 -6.78 -6.63
N THR A 155 -2.47 -7.15 -6.11
CA THR A 155 -3.73 -6.43 -6.33
C THR A 155 -3.71 -5.15 -5.49
N ILE A 156 -3.96 -4.02 -6.12
CA ILE A 156 -3.99 -2.69 -5.50
C ILE A 156 -5.44 -2.22 -5.35
N LYS A 157 -6.23 -2.38 -6.42
CA LYS A 157 -7.61 -1.91 -6.47
C LYS A 157 -8.60 -3.07 -6.40
N LEU A 158 -9.64 -2.88 -5.59
CA LEU A 158 -10.77 -3.79 -5.53
C LEU A 158 -11.41 -3.98 -6.90
N GLN A 159 -11.68 -5.24 -7.26
CA GLN A 159 -12.38 -5.61 -8.48
C GLN A 159 -13.54 -6.56 -8.16
N ALA A 160 -14.71 -6.28 -8.73
CA ALA A 160 -15.86 -7.16 -8.61
C ALA A 160 -16.07 -7.92 -9.92
N ALA A 161 -16.36 -9.21 -9.84
CA ALA A 161 -16.67 -10.06 -10.99
C ALA A 161 -17.88 -10.94 -10.70
N ARG A 162 -18.93 -10.80 -11.50
CA ARG A 162 -20.10 -11.67 -11.49
C ARG A 162 -19.84 -12.89 -12.35
N VAL A 163 -20.02 -14.05 -11.79
CA VAL A 163 -19.75 -15.35 -12.39
C VAL A 163 -21.03 -16.17 -12.36
N MET A 164 -21.37 -16.83 -13.47
CA MET A 164 -22.49 -17.78 -13.54
C MET A 164 -21.93 -19.20 -13.47
N TYR A 165 -22.40 -20.00 -12.53
CA TYR A 165 -21.93 -21.36 -12.36
C TYR A 165 -23.11 -22.30 -12.20
N LYS A 166 -23.09 -23.40 -12.96
CA LYS A 166 -24.06 -24.49 -12.83
C LYS A 166 -23.49 -25.56 -11.91
N SER A 167 -24.09 -25.70 -10.73
CA SER A 167 -23.67 -26.70 -9.75
C SER A 167 -23.82 -28.13 -10.33
N GLN A 168 -22.82 -28.94 -10.09
CA GLN A 168 -22.81 -30.34 -10.47
C GLN A 168 -23.60 -31.21 -9.50
N VAL A 169 -23.83 -30.69 -8.26
CA VAL A 169 -24.52 -31.43 -7.21
C VAL A 169 -26.04 -31.39 -7.39
N ASP A 170 -26.61 -30.20 -7.60
CA ASP A 170 -28.09 -30.03 -7.75
C ASP A 170 -28.53 -29.68 -9.18
N GLY A 171 -27.57 -29.37 -10.06
CA GLY A 171 -27.85 -29.04 -11.47
C GLY A 171 -28.46 -27.65 -11.70
N GLU A 172 -28.49 -26.81 -10.67
CA GLU A 172 -29.09 -25.47 -10.70
C GLU A 172 -28.02 -24.38 -11.02
N ASP A 173 -28.49 -23.27 -11.59
CA ASP A 173 -27.64 -22.15 -11.94
C ASP A 173 -27.49 -21.18 -10.73
N TYR A 174 -26.27 -20.90 -10.34
CA TYR A 174 -25.91 -19.95 -9.26
C TYR A 174 -25.25 -18.71 -9.82
N VAL A 175 -25.48 -17.60 -9.13
CA VAL A 175 -24.80 -16.33 -9.33
C VAL A 175 -23.74 -16.16 -8.24
N LEU A 176 -22.48 -16.16 -8.63
CA LEU A 176 -21.36 -15.99 -7.74
C LEU A 176 -20.77 -14.60 -7.98
N ASN A 177 -20.81 -13.73 -6.99
CA ASN A 177 -20.19 -12.42 -7.07
C ASN A 177 -18.85 -12.48 -6.30
N LEU A 178 -17.77 -12.56 -7.05
CA LEU A 178 -16.42 -12.47 -6.52
C LEU A 178 -16.05 -10.99 -6.34
N ILE A 179 -15.61 -10.62 -5.14
CA ILE A 179 -15.01 -9.32 -4.86
C ILE A 179 -13.54 -9.56 -4.52
N ASP A 180 -12.64 -9.27 -5.48
CA ASP A 180 -11.21 -9.45 -5.30
C ASP A 180 -10.63 -8.32 -4.45
N THR A 181 -9.82 -8.67 -3.44
CA THR A 181 -9.30 -7.75 -2.44
C THR A 181 -7.79 -7.59 -2.55
N PRO A 182 -7.22 -6.41 -2.23
CA PRO A 182 -5.79 -6.30 -2.01
C PRO A 182 -5.30 -7.26 -0.93
N GLY A 183 -4.06 -7.72 -1.05
CA GLY A 183 -3.44 -8.61 -0.05
C GLY A 183 -2.49 -7.90 0.91
N HIS A 184 -2.17 -6.63 0.70
CA HIS A 184 -1.16 -5.89 1.46
C HIS A 184 -1.77 -5.08 2.62
N VAL A 185 -1.03 -4.98 3.73
CA VAL A 185 -1.41 -4.24 4.95
C VAL A 185 -1.85 -2.80 4.68
N ASP A 186 -1.13 -2.09 3.81
CA ASP A 186 -1.45 -0.69 3.48
C ASP A 186 -2.87 -0.52 2.93
N PHE A 187 -3.48 -1.58 2.39
CA PHE A 187 -4.82 -1.59 1.81
C PHE A 187 -5.89 -2.21 2.71
N GLY A 188 -5.63 -2.30 4.01
CA GLY A 188 -6.61 -2.84 4.99
C GLY A 188 -7.96 -2.13 4.95
N TYR A 189 -7.99 -0.85 4.57
CA TYR A 189 -9.22 -0.09 4.37
C TYR A 189 -10.05 -0.61 3.19
N GLU A 190 -9.42 -0.92 2.06
CA GLU A 190 -10.07 -1.53 0.89
C GLU A 190 -10.57 -2.95 1.20
N VAL A 191 -9.77 -3.73 1.95
CA VAL A 191 -10.14 -5.08 2.38
C VAL A 191 -11.38 -5.02 3.27
N SER A 192 -11.42 -4.16 4.28
CA SER A 192 -12.58 -4.03 5.18
C SER A 192 -13.87 -3.70 4.43
N ARG A 193 -13.82 -2.81 3.43
CA ARG A 193 -14.98 -2.46 2.61
C ARG A 193 -15.48 -3.60 1.73
N SER A 194 -14.57 -4.33 1.12
CA SER A 194 -14.93 -5.48 0.29
C SER A 194 -15.52 -6.62 1.10
N LEU A 195 -14.97 -6.89 2.28
CA LEU A 195 -15.52 -7.89 3.20
C LEU A 195 -16.93 -7.52 3.66
N ALA A 196 -17.18 -6.27 4.02
CA ALA A 196 -18.52 -5.81 4.39
C ALA A 196 -19.57 -5.92 3.24
N ALA A 197 -19.13 -6.07 2.00
CA ALA A 197 -20.01 -6.32 0.86
C ALA A 197 -20.25 -7.81 0.57
N CYS A 198 -19.73 -8.73 1.40
CA CYS A 198 -19.80 -10.18 1.21
C CYS A 198 -20.56 -10.88 2.33
N GLU A 199 -20.96 -12.14 2.09
CA GLU A 199 -21.44 -13.07 3.10
C GLU A 199 -20.40 -14.13 3.45
N GLY A 200 -19.38 -14.33 2.61
CA GLY A 200 -18.33 -15.30 2.86
C GLY A 200 -16.97 -14.85 2.36
N ALA A 201 -15.93 -15.55 2.82
CA ALA A 201 -14.56 -15.32 2.41
C ALA A 201 -13.84 -16.65 2.16
N LEU A 202 -13.14 -16.75 1.02
CA LEU A 202 -12.19 -17.81 0.77
C LEU A 202 -10.87 -17.48 1.43
N LEU A 203 -10.49 -18.25 2.43
CA LEU A 203 -9.20 -18.13 3.09
C LEU A 203 -8.17 -18.99 2.36
N VAL A 204 -7.34 -18.38 1.51
CA VAL A 204 -6.35 -19.09 0.70
C VAL A 204 -5.00 -19.10 1.42
N VAL A 205 -4.52 -20.28 1.76
CA VAL A 205 -3.26 -20.50 2.45
C VAL A 205 -2.33 -21.35 1.57
N ASP A 206 -1.08 -20.93 1.44
CA ASP A 206 -0.04 -21.71 0.75
C ASP A 206 0.34 -22.95 1.56
N ALA A 207 0.18 -24.14 0.99
CA ALA A 207 0.49 -25.41 1.63
C ALA A 207 1.98 -25.58 1.98
N SER A 208 2.87 -24.76 1.44
CA SER A 208 4.31 -24.78 1.76
C SER A 208 4.70 -23.80 2.86
N GLN A 209 4.10 -22.61 2.86
CA GLN A 209 4.42 -21.52 3.79
C GLN A 209 3.56 -21.57 5.07
N GLY A 210 2.27 -21.86 4.95
CA GLY A 210 1.32 -21.86 6.06
C GLY A 210 0.74 -20.48 6.33
N ILE A 211 0.29 -20.22 7.57
CA ILE A 211 -0.33 -18.96 7.97
C ILE A 211 0.72 -17.87 8.09
N GLU A 212 0.41 -16.68 7.60
CA GLU A 212 1.22 -15.47 7.70
C GLU A 212 0.47 -14.35 8.47
N ALA A 213 1.15 -13.30 8.94
CA ALA A 213 0.53 -12.25 9.77
C ALA A 213 -0.65 -11.56 9.08
N GLN A 214 -0.52 -11.25 7.77
CA GLN A 214 -1.60 -10.67 6.98
C GLN A 214 -2.81 -11.61 6.85
N THR A 215 -2.58 -12.92 6.82
CA THR A 215 -3.67 -13.90 6.85
C THR A 215 -4.50 -13.76 8.11
N LEU A 216 -3.85 -13.66 9.27
CA LEU A 216 -4.52 -13.47 10.55
C LEU A 216 -5.28 -12.15 10.63
N ALA A 217 -4.66 -11.05 10.19
CA ALA A 217 -5.31 -9.74 10.17
C ALA A 217 -6.58 -9.75 9.30
N ASN A 218 -6.51 -10.35 8.11
CA ASN A 218 -7.67 -10.46 7.21
C ASN A 218 -8.75 -11.40 7.78
N VAL A 219 -8.36 -12.46 8.49
CA VAL A 219 -9.30 -13.33 9.22
C VAL A 219 -10.04 -12.57 10.30
N PHE A 220 -9.35 -11.74 11.10
CA PHE A 220 -10.02 -10.91 12.10
C PHE A 220 -10.99 -9.92 11.47
N LEU A 221 -10.63 -9.26 10.36
CA LEU A 221 -11.54 -8.38 9.63
C LEU A 221 -12.76 -9.15 9.08
N ALA A 222 -12.59 -10.39 8.63
CA ALA A 222 -13.69 -11.22 8.16
C ALA A 222 -14.63 -11.61 9.33
N LEU A 223 -14.07 -11.95 10.50
CA LEU A 223 -14.83 -12.23 11.71
C LEU A 223 -15.60 -11.02 12.25
N GLU A 224 -14.98 -9.82 12.20
CA GLU A 224 -15.66 -8.57 12.57
C GLU A 224 -16.88 -8.26 11.69
N ASN A 225 -16.87 -8.73 10.44
CA ASN A 225 -17.98 -8.60 9.49
C ASN A 225 -18.92 -9.82 9.49
N ASP A 226 -18.77 -10.76 10.43
CA ASP A 226 -19.62 -11.96 10.57
C ASP A 226 -19.67 -12.83 9.30
N LEU A 227 -18.53 -12.97 8.60
CA LEU A 227 -18.43 -13.72 7.35
C LEU A 227 -18.17 -15.21 7.59
N GLU A 228 -18.81 -16.05 6.79
CA GLU A 228 -18.49 -17.49 6.72
C GLU A 228 -17.16 -17.70 5.99
N MET A 229 -16.20 -18.36 6.65
CA MET A 229 -14.86 -18.58 6.11
C MET A 229 -14.70 -19.98 5.54
N VAL A 230 -14.28 -20.05 4.29
CA VAL A 230 -14.01 -21.31 3.56
C VAL A 230 -12.50 -21.44 3.41
N PRO A 231 -11.81 -22.31 4.18
CA PRO A 231 -10.37 -22.49 4.07
C PRO A 231 -10.01 -23.33 2.82
N VAL A 232 -8.97 -22.86 2.09
CA VAL A 232 -8.43 -23.49 0.89
C VAL A 232 -6.92 -23.60 1.00
N LEU A 233 -6.38 -24.82 0.88
CA LEU A 233 -4.93 -25.04 0.80
C LEU A 233 -4.50 -25.00 -0.67
N ASN A 234 -3.79 -23.94 -1.04
CA ASN A 234 -3.29 -23.75 -2.39
C ASN A 234 -1.84 -24.24 -2.55
N LYS A 235 -1.41 -24.37 -3.80
CA LYS A 235 -0.05 -24.79 -4.19
C LYS A 235 0.35 -26.19 -3.70
N ILE A 236 -0.60 -27.10 -3.63
CA ILE A 236 -0.33 -28.52 -3.25
C ILE A 236 0.56 -29.24 -4.25
N ASP A 237 0.79 -28.67 -5.43
CA ASP A 237 1.69 -29.17 -6.47
C ASP A 237 3.18 -28.94 -6.17
N LEU A 238 3.51 -28.13 -5.18
CA LEU A 238 4.89 -27.83 -4.82
C LEU A 238 5.52 -29.01 -4.05
N PRO A 239 6.81 -29.35 -4.32
CA PRO A 239 7.50 -30.40 -3.57
C PRO A 239 7.67 -30.12 -2.07
N ALA A 240 7.58 -28.85 -1.66
CA ALA A 240 7.67 -28.41 -0.29
C ALA A 240 6.31 -28.30 0.41
N ALA A 241 5.21 -28.62 -0.29
CA ALA A 241 3.87 -28.56 0.28
C ALA A 241 3.70 -29.63 1.36
N ASP A 242 3.20 -29.20 2.52
CA ASP A 242 2.84 -30.07 3.65
C ASP A 242 1.41 -29.72 4.13
N PRO A 243 0.38 -30.25 3.45
CA PRO A 243 -1.01 -29.93 3.73
C PRO A 243 -1.44 -30.30 5.15
N GLU A 244 -0.96 -31.42 5.70
CA GLU A 244 -1.34 -31.88 7.04
C GLU A 244 -0.80 -30.93 8.14
N ARG A 245 0.42 -30.47 8.00
CA ARG A 245 1.00 -29.48 8.90
C ARG A 245 0.20 -28.17 8.87
N VAL A 246 -0.08 -27.65 7.67
CA VAL A 246 -0.79 -26.37 7.53
C VAL A 246 -2.24 -26.48 7.99
N ARG A 247 -2.87 -27.64 7.79
CA ARG A 247 -4.21 -27.93 8.30
C ARG A 247 -4.25 -27.82 9.83
N THR A 248 -3.31 -28.48 10.52
CA THR A 248 -3.19 -28.41 11.99
C THR A 248 -2.91 -26.96 12.43
N GLU A 249 -2.08 -26.24 11.70
CA GLU A 249 -1.76 -24.85 11.99
C GLU A 249 -3.01 -23.93 11.89
N ILE A 250 -3.90 -24.17 10.91
CA ILE A 250 -5.18 -23.44 10.78
C ILE A 250 -6.12 -23.75 11.95
N GLU A 251 -6.24 -25.03 12.33
CA GLU A 251 -7.08 -25.46 13.46
C GLU A 251 -6.59 -24.87 14.80
N GLU A 252 -5.29 -24.92 15.07
CA GLU A 252 -4.70 -24.46 16.32
C GLU A 252 -4.64 -22.93 16.42
N THR A 253 -4.40 -22.22 15.30
CA THR A 253 -4.16 -20.77 15.31
C THR A 253 -5.45 -19.97 15.12
N ILE A 254 -6.31 -20.39 14.19
CA ILE A 254 -7.53 -19.66 13.82
C ILE A 254 -8.76 -20.26 14.50
N GLY A 255 -8.73 -21.58 14.77
CA GLY A 255 -9.86 -22.31 15.34
C GLY A 255 -10.93 -22.68 14.32
N LEU A 256 -10.61 -22.66 13.02
CA LEU A 256 -11.50 -23.10 11.96
C LEU A 256 -11.53 -24.62 11.86
N GLU A 257 -12.71 -25.19 11.63
CA GLU A 257 -12.84 -26.62 11.34
C GLU A 257 -12.27 -26.91 9.94
N THR A 258 -11.27 -27.79 9.87
CA THR A 258 -10.57 -28.13 8.62
C THR A 258 -10.91 -29.51 8.08
N SER A 259 -11.93 -30.20 8.65
CA SER A 259 -12.36 -31.52 8.19
C SER A 259 -12.69 -31.57 6.70
N ASN A 260 -13.21 -30.47 6.16
CA ASN A 260 -13.64 -30.31 4.77
C ASN A 260 -12.79 -29.29 4.00
N ILE A 261 -11.53 -29.05 4.42
CA ILE A 261 -10.67 -28.11 3.73
C ILE A 261 -10.41 -28.53 2.29
N VAL A 262 -10.55 -27.59 1.34
CA VAL A 262 -10.33 -27.85 -0.07
C VAL A 262 -8.84 -27.78 -0.39
N MET A 263 -8.33 -28.84 -1.01
CA MET A 263 -6.95 -28.90 -1.49
C MET A 263 -6.89 -28.50 -2.95
N ALA A 264 -6.15 -27.46 -3.27
CA ALA A 264 -6.11 -26.87 -4.60
C ALA A 264 -4.70 -26.56 -5.10
N SER A 265 -4.57 -26.52 -6.40
CA SER A 265 -3.47 -25.85 -7.09
C SER A 265 -4.03 -24.96 -8.17
N ALA A 266 -4.06 -23.66 -7.91
CA ALA A 266 -4.50 -22.68 -8.89
C ALA A 266 -3.68 -22.75 -10.18
N LYS A 267 -2.37 -23.03 -10.08
CA LYS A 267 -1.47 -23.15 -11.23
C LYS A 267 -1.84 -24.32 -12.13
N SER A 268 -2.12 -25.49 -11.57
CA SER A 268 -2.44 -26.70 -12.32
C SER A 268 -3.94 -26.91 -12.54
N GLY A 269 -4.82 -26.09 -11.95
CA GLY A 269 -6.28 -26.20 -12.06
C GLY A 269 -6.89 -27.33 -11.23
N ILE A 270 -6.16 -27.89 -10.27
CA ILE A 270 -6.66 -28.95 -9.38
C ILE A 270 -7.54 -28.35 -8.30
N GLY A 271 -8.68 -28.98 -7.97
CA GLY A 271 -9.56 -28.60 -6.86
C GLY A 271 -10.44 -27.36 -7.12
N ILE A 272 -10.44 -26.78 -8.31
CA ILE A 272 -11.20 -25.55 -8.61
C ILE A 272 -12.71 -25.80 -8.57
N GLU A 273 -13.18 -26.95 -9.08
CA GLU A 273 -14.59 -27.34 -9.02
C GLU A 273 -15.04 -27.57 -7.58
N ASP A 274 -14.18 -28.20 -6.77
CA ASP A 274 -14.47 -28.43 -5.35
C ASP A 274 -14.60 -27.10 -4.58
N ILE A 275 -13.80 -26.09 -4.93
CA ILE A 275 -13.94 -24.74 -4.36
C ILE A 275 -15.30 -24.13 -4.73
N LEU A 276 -15.72 -24.20 -6.00
CA LEU A 276 -17.01 -23.65 -6.46
C LEU A 276 -18.19 -24.31 -5.75
N GLU A 277 -18.18 -25.65 -5.61
CA GLU A 277 -19.24 -26.38 -4.91
C GLU A 277 -19.23 -26.09 -3.41
N THR A 278 -18.04 -25.91 -2.81
CA THR A 278 -17.90 -25.54 -1.39
C THR A 278 -18.45 -24.13 -1.14
N ILE A 279 -18.18 -23.17 -2.02
CA ILE A 279 -18.77 -21.82 -1.93
C ILE A 279 -20.30 -21.89 -1.93
N ILE A 280 -20.89 -22.69 -2.82
CA ILE A 280 -22.35 -22.84 -2.91
C ILE A 280 -22.92 -23.46 -1.65
N ARG A 281 -22.23 -24.46 -1.09
CA ARG A 281 -22.69 -25.20 0.08
C ARG A 281 -22.56 -24.41 1.38
N ASP A 282 -21.39 -23.76 1.59
CA ASP A 282 -21.01 -23.21 2.89
C ASP A 282 -21.29 -21.70 2.99
N VAL A 283 -21.08 -20.91 1.94
CA VAL A 283 -21.40 -19.47 1.98
C VAL A 283 -22.93 -19.27 1.98
N PRO A 284 -23.49 -18.55 2.96
CA PRO A 284 -24.92 -18.30 3.01
C PRO A 284 -25.38 -17.37 1.87
N PRO A 285 -26.64 -17.46 1.45
CA PRO A 285 -27.22 -16.49 0.53
C PRO A 285 -27.42 -15.14 1.25
N PRO A 286 -27.47 -14.02 0.49
CA PRO A 286 -27.72 -12.72 1.07
C PRO A 286 -29.07 -12.67 1.80
N LYS A 287 -29.09 -12.05 2.97
CA LYS A 287 -30.32 -11.78 3.72
C LYS A 287 -31.08 -10.66 3.00
N VAL A 288 -32.26 -10.93 2.51
CA VAL A 288 -33.05 -9.98 1.71
C VAL A 288 -34.37 -9.68 2.45
N GLU A 289 -34.71 -8.41 2.57
CA GLU A 289 -35.98 -7.95 3.12
C GLU A 289 -36.73 -7.10 2.07
N ASP A 290 -37.59 -7.76 1.28
CA ASP A 290 -38.30 -7.13 0.15
C ASP A 290 -39.33 -6.07 0.57
N GLU A 291 -39.81 -6.12 1.82
CA GLU A 291 -40.81 -5.19 2.35
C GLU A 291 -40.24 -3.83 2.80
N LYS A 292 -38.91 -3.74 2.92
CA LYS A 292 -38.23 -2.49 3.28
C LYS A 292 -38.08 -1.57 2.07
N PRO A 293 -37.86 -0.25 2.29
CA PRO A 293 -37.49 0.65 1.21
C PRO A 293 -36.13 0.24 0.60
N VAL A 294 -35.92 0.60 -0.66
CA VAL A 294 -34.67 0.33 -1.38
C VAL A 294 -33.51 1.00 -0.66
N ARG A 295 -32.53 0.19 -0.28
CA ARG A 295 -31.23 0.63 0.26
C ARG A 295 -30.11 -0.13 -0.39
N ALA A 296 -29.12 0.62 -0.88
CA ALA A 296 -27.90 0.06 -1.42
C ALA A 296 -26.67 0.72 -0.78
N LEU A 297 -25.64 -0.07 -0.52
CA LEU A 297 -24.38 0.40 0.09
C LEU A 297 -23.31 0.54 -0.99
N ILE A 298 -22.68 1.72 -1.04
CA ILE A 298 -21.56 2.00 -1.94
C ILE A 298 -20.29 1.42 -1.32
N PHE A 299 -19.62 0.51 -2.01
CA PHE A 299 -18.34 -0.03 -1.56
C PHE A 299 -17.12 0.46 -2.35
N ASP A 300 -17.31 0.94 -3.60
CA ASP A 300 -16.24 1.56 -4.39
C ASP A 300 -16.80 2.56 -5.41
N SER A 301 -15.91 3.36 -6.02
CA SER A 301 -16.24 4.26 -7.10
C SER A 301 -15.10 4.40 -8.10
N LEU A 302 -15.45 4.68 -9.36
CA LEU A 302 -14.50 4.89 -10.45
C LEU A 302 -14.92 6.12 -11.25
N PHE A 303 -13.98 7.01 -11.55
CA PHE A 303 -14.25 8.13 -12.44
C PHE A 303 -13.97 7.77 -13.91
N ASP A 304 -14.97 7.98 -14.75
CA ASP A 304 -14.88 7.86 -16.22
C ASP A 304 -15.10 9.25 -16.83
N ALA A 305 -14.17 9.70 -17.68
CA ALA A 305 -14.21 11.04 -18.28
C ALA A 305 -15.47 11.31 -19.11
N TYR A 306 -16.15 10.27 -19.60
CA TYR A 306 -17.34 10.37 -20.46
C TYR A 306 -18.66 10.15 -19.71
N ARG A 307 -18.66 9.28 -18.69
CA ARG A 307 -19.86 8.87 -17.94
C ARG A 307 -19.96 9.54 -16.57
N GLY A 308 -18.88 10.19 -16.11
CA GLY A 308 -18.76 10.70 -14.75
C GLY A 308 -18.42 9.62 -13.75
N VAL A 309 -18.84 9.77 -12.49
CA VAL A 309 -18.60 8.77 -11.45
C VAL A 309 -19.46 7.53 -11.70
N ILE A 310 -18.81 6.39 -11.78
CA ILE A 310 -19.41 5.06 -11.78
C ILE A 310 -19.36 4.56 -10.35
N VAL A 311 -20.50 4.30 -9.76
CA VAL A 311 -20.64 3.90 -8.37
C VAL A 311 -20.84 2.40 -8.32
N PHE A 312 -19.97 1.68 -7.60
CA PHE A 312 -20.13 0.25 -7.32
C PHE A 312 -20.84 0.09 -5.99
N PHE A 313 -21.90 -0.71 -6.01
CA PHE A 313 -22.76 -0.87 -4.87
C PHE A 313 -23.33 -2.27 -4.74
N ARG A 314 -23.73 -2.58 -3.53
CA ARG A 314 -24.50 -3.79 -3.22
C ARG A 314 -25.91 -3.40 -2.81
N MET A 315 -26.90 -4.04 -3.41
CA MET A 315 -28.29 -3.94 -2.99
C MET A 315 -28.48 -4.73 -1.69
N ILE A 316 -28.98 -4.06 -0.65
CA ILE A 316 -29.21 -4.69 0.66
C ILE A 316 -30.70 -5.05 0.81
N ASP A 317 -31.59 -4.06 0.72
CA ASP A 317 -33.01 -4.21 0.96
C ASP A 317 -33.88 -3.62 -0.17
N GLY A 318 -35.14 -3.93 -0.12
CA GLY A 318 -36.19 -3.30 -0.90
C GLY A 318 -36.41 -3.90 -2.29
N GLY A 319 -36.93 -3.09 -3.19
CA GLY A 319 -37.28 -3.46 -4.56
C GLY A 319 -36.06 -3.53 -5.49
N GLU A 320 -36.12 -2.80 -6.58
CA GLU A 320 -35.06 -2.80 -7.60
C GLU A 320 -34.69 -1.37 -8.01
N ILE A 321 -33.45 -1.17 -8.46
CA ILE A 321 -32.98 0.06 -9.09
C ILE A 321 -32.91 -0.18 -10.59
N ARG A 322 -33.53 0.72 -11.37
CA ARG A 322 -33.59 0.66 -12.84
C ARG A 322 -33.02 1.93 -13.46
N ARG A 323 -32.70 1.84 -14.72
CA ARG A 323 -32.40 3.01 -15.53
C ARG A 323 -33.59 3.97 -15.55
N GLY A 324 -33.34 5.27 -15.35
CA GLY A 324 -34.33 6.33 -15.29
C GLY A 324 -34.89 6.60 -13.89
N ASP A 325 -34.58 5.76 -12.90
CA ASP A 325 -34.92 6.03 -11.51
C ASP A 325 -34.13 7.22 -10.98
N LYS A 326 -34.75 7.98 -10.06
CA LYS A 326 -34.04 9.01 -9.31
C LYS A 326 -33.59 8.43 -7.99
N VAL A 327 -32.28 8.39 -7.82
CA VAL A 327 -31.63 7.97 -6.58
C VAL A 327 -31.16 9.17 -5.77
N ARG A 328 -31.18 9.01 -4.46
CA ARG A 328 -30.69 9.98 -3.49
C ARG A 328 -29.54 9.36 -2.71
N PHE A 329 -28.43 10.08 -2.65
CA PHE A 329 -27.29 9.77 -1.79
C PHE A 329 -27.56 10.38 -0.43
N MET A 330 -27.55 9.56 0.63
CA MET A 330 -28.05 10.01 1.92
C MET A 330 -27.10 10.99 2.62
N ASN A 331 -25.79 10.79 2.48
CA ASN A 331 -24.78 11.65 3.11
C ASN A 331 -24.72 13.04 2.47
N SER A 332 -24.63 13.10 1.13
CA SER A 332 -24.61 14.39 0.41
C SER A 332 -25.99 15.01 0.27
N GLY A 333 -27.06 14.22 0.36
CA GLY A 333 -28.42 14.65 0.15
C GLY A 333 -28.79 14.99 -1.30
N VAL A 334 -27.89 14.74 -2.25
CA VAL A 334 -28.07 15.07 -3.67
C VAL A 334 -28.86 13.98 -4.37
N GLU A 335 -29.72 14.38 -5.31
CA GLU A 335 -30.53 13.48 -6.13
C GLU A 335 -29.98 13.44 -7.57
N HIS A 336 -29.78 12.24 -8.11
CA HIS A 336 -29.34 12.02 -9.49
C HIS A 336 -30.27 11.04 -10.22
N GLU A 337 -30.38 11.19 -11.54
CA GLU A 337 -31.11 10.25 -12.38
C GLU A 337 -30.15 9.19 -12.90
N VAL A 338 -30.52 7.93 -12.73
CA VAL A 338 -29.73 6.77 -13.16
C VAL A 338 -29.76 6.68 -14.68
N THR A 339 -28.59 6.83 -15.31
CA THR A 339 -28.45 6.73 -16.78
C THR A 339 -28.18 5.31 -17.26
N GLU A 340 -27.47 4.52 -16.44
CA GLU A 340 -27.12 3.14 -16.72
C GLU A 340 -27.00 2.35 -15.41
N VAL A 341 -27.47 1.11 -15.40
CA VAL A 341 -27.27 0.13 -14.33
C VAL A 341 -26.66 -1.10 -14.95
N GLY A 342 -25.74 -1.77 -14.27
CA GLY A 342 -25.05 -2.92 -14.82
C GLY A 342 -24.33 -3.80 -13.81
N VAL A 343 -23.74 -4.86 -14.30
CA VAL A 343 -22.92 -5.81 -13.55
C VAL A 343 -21.52 -5.90 -14.15
N MET A 344 -20.56 -6.33 -13.34
CA MET A 344 -19.18 -6.57 -13.76
C MET A 344 -18.97 -8.05 -14.07
N THR A 345 -18.52 -8.39 -15.30
CA THR A 345 -18.26 -9.76 -15.74
C THR A 345 -17.01 -9.86 -16.63
N PRO A 346 -15.83 -9.79 -16.20
CA PRO A 346 -15.02 -8.69 -15.69
C PRO A 346 -15.29 -7.34 -16.34
N ASN A 347 -15.87 -7.33 -17.56
CA ASN A 347 -16.29 -6.12 -18.25
C ASN A 347 -17.66 -5.65 -17.77
N GLN A 348 -17.94 -4.37 -17.93
CA GLN A 348 -19.23 -3.76 -17.58
C GLN A 348 -20.32 -4.19 -18.59
N ILE A 349 -21.34 -4.86 -18.08
CA ILE A 349 -22.52 -5.26 -18.87
C ILE A 349 -23.76 -4.55 -18.34
N PRO A 350 -24.42 -3.68 -19.15
CA PRO A 350 -25.66 -3.04 -18.77
C PRO A 350 -26.79 -4.08 -18.57
N VAL A 351 -27.55 -3.93 -17.47
CA VAL A 351 -28.71 -4.76 -17.14
C VAL A 351 -29.97 -3.91 -17.01
N THR A 352 -31.14 -4.55 -17.03
CA THR A 352 -32.41 -3.85 -16.88
C THR A 352 -32.67 -3.33 -15.50
N SER A 353 -32.26 -4.06 -14.47
CA SER A 353 -32.42 -3.71 -13.06
C SER A 353 -31.44 -4.48 -12.18
N LEU A 354 -31.17 -3.96 -10.97
CA LEU A 354 -30.49 -4.66 -9.89
C LEU A 354 -31.45 -4.80 -8.70
N ARG A 355 -31.44 -5.97 -8.06
CA ARG A 355 -32.33 -6.41 -7.00
C ARG A 355 -31.56 -6.70 -5.70
N PRO A 356 -32.24 -6.85 -4.57
CA PRO A 356 -31.60 -7.13 -3.29
C PRO A 356 -30.66 -8.34 -3.33
N GLY A 357 -29.51 -8.21 -2.69
CA GLY A 357 -28.43 -9.21 -2.70
C GLY A 357 -27.52 -9.17 -3.92
N GLU A 358 -27.84 -8.45 -4.99
CA GLU A 358 -26.99 -8.32 -6.17
C GLU A 358 -25.92 -7.24 -5.99
N VAL A 359 -24.76 -7.50 -6.57
CA VAL A 359 -23.63 -6.55 -6.69
C VAL A 359 -23.57 -6.02 -8.10
N GLY A 360 -23.42 -4.72 -8.26
CA GLY A 360 -23.36 -4.09 -9.57
C GLY A 360 -22.86 -2.65 -9.52
N TYR A 361 -23.06 -1.95 -10.63
CA TYR A 361 -22.71 -0.54 -10.74
C TYR A 361 -23.88 0.31 -11.28
N LEU A 362 -23.84 1.60 -10.98
CA LEU A 362 -24.70 2.61 -11.59
C LEU A 362 -23.87 3.79 -12.11
N CYS A 363 -24.38 4.39 -13.19
CA CYS A 363 -23.94 5.67 -13.70
C CYS A 363 -25.10 6.66 -13.59
N ALA A 364 -24.86 7.83 -13.04
CA ALA A 364 -25.86 8.87 -12.85
C ALA A 364 -25.38 10.26 -13.28
N GLY A 365 -24.32 10.32 -14.12
CA GLY A 365 -23.75 11.59 -14.59
C GLY A 365 -23.17 12.46 -13.48
N ILE A 366 -22.78 11.87 -12.37
CA ILE A 366 -22.19 12.54 -11.21
C ILE A 366 -20.82 13.09 -11.60
N LYS A 367 -20.58 14.36 -11.36
CA LYS A 367 -19.33 15.03 -11.72
C LYS A 367 -18.39 15.20 -10.52
N ASP A 368 -18.97 15.30 -9.33
CA ASP A 368 -18.22 15.43 -8.08
C ASP A 368 -18.32 14.13 -7.29
N VAL A 369 -17.17 13.54 -6.95
CA VAL A 369 -17.11 12.31 -6.14
C VAL A 369 -17.59 12.55 -4.71
N LEU A 370 -17.52 13.77 -4.23
CA LEU A 370 -18.06 14.11 -2.92
C LEU A 370 -19.56 13.87 -2.82
N ASP A 371 -20.28 13.83 -3.97
CA ASP A 371 -21.71 13.51 -4.02
C ASP A 371 -22.01 12.01 -3.82
N ALA A 372 -21.04 11.13 -4.16
CA ALA A 372 -21.19 9.66 -4.09
C ALA A 372 -20.01 9.03 -3.35
N ARG A 373 -19.89 9.32 -2.06
CA ARG A 373 -18.79 8.81 -1.23
C ARG A 373 -18.93 7.31 -0.98
N VAL A 374 -17.80 6.64 -0.90
CA VAL A 374 -17.74 5.24 -0.46
C VAL A 374 -18.25 5.12 0.98
N GLY A 375 -19.11 4.12 1.22
CA GLY A 375 -19.80 3.95 2.51
C GLY A 375 -21.12 4.70 2.62
N ASP A 376 -21.51 5.48 1.60
CA ASP A 376 -22.81 6.15 1.58
C ASP A 376 -23.93 5.16 1.21
N THR A 377 -25.15 5.50 1.62
CA THR A 377 -26.38 4.75 1.32
C THR A 377 -27.10 5.40 0.17
N VAL A 378 -27.44 4.60 -0.84
CA VAL A 378 -28.27 4.99 -1.96
C VAL A 378 -29.68 4.52 -1.74
N VAL A 379 -30.65 5.43 -1.89
CA VAL A 379 -32.11 5.15 -1.77
C VAL A 379 -32.85 5.69 -2.98
N LEU A 380 -34.06 5.18 -3.26
CA LEU A 380 -34.94 5.79 -4.24
C LEU A 380 -35.49 7.13 -3.71
N ALA A 381 -35.34 8.20 -4.48
CA ALA A 381 -35.79 9.52 -4.09
C ALA A 381 -37.33 9.59 -3.88
N SER A 382 -38.09 8.76 -4.59
CA SER A 382 -39.54 8.63 -4.44
C SER A 382 -39.92 8.03 -3.09
N GLU A 383 -39.26 6.94 -2.68
CA GLU A 383 -39.50 6.26 -1.41
C GLU A 383 -39.03 7.10 -0.22
N TYR A 384 -37.89 7.76 -0.34
CA TYR A 384 -37.40 8.69 0.70
C TYR A 384 -38.38 9.83 0.98
N LYS A 385 -39.00 10.38 -0.06
CA LYS A 385 -40.02 11.45 0.07
C LYS A 385 -41.33 10.91 0.66
N GLN A 386 -41.73 9.67 0.30
CA GLN A 386 -42.93 9.04 0.85
C GLN A 386 -42.78 8.67 2.34
N ALA A 387 -41.59 8.28 2.73
CA ALA A 387 -41.25 7.97 4.12
C ALA A 387 -40.95 9.23 4.98
N GLU A 388 -41.18 10.43 4.43
CA GLU A 388 -40.90 11.74 5.11
C GLU A 388 -39.48 11.81 5.69
N GLY A 389 -38.50 11.13 5.08
CA GLY A 389 -37.11 11.08 5.55
C GLY A 389 -36.84 10.10 6.67
N ALA A 390 -37.79 9.19 6.97
CA ALA A 390 -37.63 8.20 8.04
C ALA A 390 -36.76 6.98 7.66
N ILE A 391 -36.21 6.94 6.43
CA ILE A 391 -35.30 5.86 6.02
C ILE A 391 -33.94 6.08 6.71
N GLU A 392 -33.49 5.11 7.47
CA GLU A 392 -32.19 5.14 8.14
C GLU A 392 -31.07 4.73 7.17
N ALA A 393 -29.94 5.48 7.21
CA ALA A 393 -28.76 5.10 6.47
C ALA A 393 -28.18 3.76 6.98
N LEU A 394 -27.61 2.98 6.07
CA LEU A 394 -26.85 1.78 6.45
C LEU A 394 -25.60 2.20 7.23
N PRO A 395 -25.09 1.35 8.13
CA PRO A 395 -23.81 1.61 8.74
C PRO A 395 -22.74 1.75 7.63
N GLY A 396 -22.17 2.93 7.54
CA GLY A 396 -21.10 3.23 6.57
C GLY A 396 -19.75 2.76 7.06
N TYR A 397 -18.72 3.00 6.25
CA TYR A 397 -17.33 2.70 6.63
C TYR A 397 -16.72 3.86 7.41
N ALA A 398 -15.82 3.52 8.33
CA ALA A 398 -14.99 4.53 8.98
C ALA A 398 -14.13 5.26 7.91
N PRO A 399 -13.91 6.58 8.02
CA PRO A 399 -13.04 7.27 7.08
C PRO A 399 -11.60 6.74 7.19
N SER A 400 -10.91 6.66 6.04
CA SER A 400 -9.50 6.31 6.04
C SER A 400 -8.67 7.38 6.75
N VAL A 401 -7.77 6.95 7.62
CA VAL A 401 -6.85 7.85 8.32
C VAL A 401 -5.46 7.68 7.73
N PRO A 402 -4.91 8.71 7.06
CA PRO A 402 -3.55 8.63 6.53
C PRO A 402 -2.53 8.48 7.66
N MET A 403 -1.59 7.55 7.49
CA MET A 403 -0.52 7.30 8.44
C MET A 403 0.81 7.95 8.02
N VAL A 404 1.01 8.11 6.71
CA VAL A 404 2.24 8.62 6.11
C VAL A 404 1.94 9.87 5.30
N TYR A 405 2.76 10.89 5.47
CA TYR A 405 2.63 12.16 4.73
C TYR A 405 3.90 12.48 3.99
N CYS A 406 3.81 12.91 2.73
CA CYS A 406 4.93 13.50 2.02
C CYS A 406 4.49 14.70 1.17
N GLY A 407 5.44 15.55 0.80
CA GLY A 407 5.22 16.63 -0.15
C GLY A 407 5.54 16.16 -1.56
N LEU A 408 4.63 16.42 -2.49
CA LEU A 408 4.79 16.18 -3.92
C LEU A 408 4.93 17.52 -4.62
N PHE A 409 6.05 17.73 -5.30
CA PHE A 409 6.35 18.96 -6.03
C PHE A 409 6.67 18.62 -7.48
N PRO A 410 6.15 19.36 -8.46
CA PRO A 410 6.54 19.16 -9.85
C PRO A 410 7.99 19.62 -10.05
N VAL A 411 8.71 18.98 -10.96
CA VAL A 411 10.07 19.39 -11.34
C VAL A 411 10.04 20.77 -12.00
N ASP A 412 9.11 20.98 -12.90
CA ASP A 412 8.85 22.25 -13.55
C ASP A 412 7.69 22.99 -12.86
N ALA A 413 7.93 24.24 -12.46
CA ALA A 413 6.93 25.03 -11.75
C ALA A 413 5.64 25.29 -12.54
N ASP A 414 5.71 25.24 -13.88
CA ASP A 414 4.58 25.42 -14.78
C ASP A 414 3.62 24.22 -14.77
N GLU A 415 4.03 23.08 -14.25
CA GLU A 415 3.22 21.84 -14.13
C GLU A 415 2.38 21.77 -12.85
N TYR A 416 2.41 22.81 -11.99
CA TYR A 416 1.63 22.82 -10.74
C TYR A 416 0.13 22.61 -10.96
N GLU A 417 -0.46 23.28 -11.94
CA GLU A 417 -1.88 23.13 -12.27
C GLU A 417 -2.20 21.73 -12.82
N SER A 418 -1.30 21.16 -13.63
CA SER A 418 -1.41 19.80 -14.14
C SER A 418 -1.36 18.78 -13.00
N LEU A 419 -0.44 18.96 -12.05
CA LEU A 419 -0.33 18.12 -10.86
C LEU A 419 -1.60 18.20 -9.99
N ARG A 420 -2.17 19.40 -9.79
CA ARG A 420 -3.42 19.56 -9.06
C ARG A 420 -4.57 18.80 -9.69
N ASP A 421 -4.71 18.92 -11.01
CA ASP A 421 -5.79 18.27 -11.76
C ASP A 421 -5.61 16.74 -11.77
N SER A 422 -4.36 16.26 -11.81
CA SER A 422 -4.04 14.84 -11.78
C SER A 422 -4.27 14.23 -10.40
N LEU A 423 -3.87 14.91 -9.32
CA LEU A 423 -4.19 14.51 -7.95
C LEU A 423 -5.71 14.49 -7.74
N GLY A 424 -6.42 15.50 -8.21
CA GLY A 424 -7.87 15.52 -8.19
C GLY A 424 -8.49 14.29 -8.85
N LYS A 425 -8.02 13.92 -10.05
CA LYS A 425 -8.49 12.71 -10.76
C LYS A 425 -8.12 11.41 -10.02
N LEU A 426 -6.94 11.34 -9.42
CA LEU A 426 -6.56 10.17 -8.61
C LEU A 426 -7.43 10.01 -7.38
N CYS A 427 -7.72 11.08 -6.64
CA CYS A 427 -8.63 11.05 -5.49
C CYS A 427 -10.06 10.61 -5.85
N LEU A 428 -10.47 10.77 -7.12
CA LEU A 428 -11.75 10.25 -7.60
C LEU A 428 -11.76 8.71 -7.65
N ASN A 429 -10.59 8.10 -7.83
CA ASN A 429 -10.42 6.66 -7.94
C ASN A 429 -9.84 6.02 -6.67
N ASP A 430 -9.38 6.85 -5.74
CA ASP A 430 -8.69 6.43 -4.52
C ASP A 430 -9.19 7.29 -3.34
N ALA A 431 -10.15 6.75 -2.61
CA ALA A 431 -10.78 7.44 -1.49
C ALA A 431 -9.85 7.61 -0.26
N ALA A 432 -8.71 6.95 -0.25
CA ALA A 432 -7.74 7.02 0.84
C ALA A 432 -6.71 8.14 0.65
N LEU A 433 -6.54 8.63 -0.59
CA LEU A 433 -5.61 9.72 -0.90
C LEU A 433 -6.17 11.07 -0.47
N ASN A 434 -5.43 11.77 0.39
CA ASN A 434 -5.74 13.14 0.80
C ASN A 434 -4.62 14.07 0.35
N TYR A 435 -4.93 15.27 -0.12
CA TYR A 435 -3.92 16.25 -0.48
C TYR A 435 -4.32 17.68 -0.11
N GLU A 436 -3.34 18.47 0.28
CA GLU A 436 -3.47 19.90 0.61
C GLU A 436 -2.38 20.70 -0.11
N PRO A 437 -2.65 21.95 -0.54
CA PRO A 437 -1.61 22.80 -1.10
C PRO A 437 -0.47 23.05 -0.11
N GLU A 438 0.76 22.87 -0.56
CA GLU A 438 1.98 23.16 0.21
C GLU A 438 2.87 24.11 -0.58
N ASN A 439 3.53 25.06 0.13
CA ASN A 439 4.49 25.98 -0.47
C ASN A 439 5.85 25.83 0.20
N SER A 440 6.84 25.49 -0.58
CA SER A 440 8.24 25.40 -0.14
C SER A 440 9.07 26.54 -0.70
N SER A 441 9.84 27.19 0.16
CA SER A 441 10.76 28.28 -0.26
C SER A 441 11.83 27.83 -1.26
N ALA A 442 12.13 26.53 -1.32
CA ALA A 442 13.16 25.96 -2.19
C ALA A 442 12.59 25.35 -3.48
N MET A 443 11.35 24.79 -3.43
CA MET A 443 10.75 24.02 -4.52
C MET A 443 9.53 24.72 -5.14
N GLY A 444 9.05 25.80 -4.53
CA GLY A 444 7.85 26.49 -4.97
C GLY A 444 6.56 25.82 -4.48
N PHE A 445 5.54 25.85 -5.33
CA PHE A 445 4.22 25.31 -5.01
C PHE A 445 4.15 23.81 -5.31
N GLY A 446 3.51 23.08 -4.41
CA GLY A 446 3.27 21.65 -4.50
C GLY A 446 2.10 21.23 -3.62
N PHE A 447 2.02 19.95 -3.28
CA PHE A 447 0.96 19.40 -2.46
C PHE A 447 1.52 18.53 -1.35
N ARG A 448 0.96 18.67 -0.17
CA ARG A 448 1.13 17.77 0.96
C ARG A 448 0.11 16.65 0.83
N CYS A 449 0.57 15.42 0.63
CA CYS A 449 -0.29 14.26 0.43
C CYS A 449 -0.21 13.33 1.63
N GLY A 450 -1.36 12.77 2.01
CA GLY A 450 -1.50 11.75 3.03
C GLY A 450 -1.81 10.39 2.41
N PHE A 451 -1.14 9.35 2.89
CA PHE A 451 -1.18 7.97 2.37
C PHE A 451 -1.43 6.97 3.49
N LEU A 452 -2.01 5.81 3.17
CA LEU A 452 -2.21 4.73 4.13
C LEU A 452 -0.88 4.12 4.60
N GLY A 453 0.10 4.00 3.68
CA GLY A 453 1.42 3.46 3.96
C GLY A 453 2.43 3.82 2.88
N LEU A 454 3.62 3.22 2.94
CA LEU A 454 4.69 3.47 1.97
C LEU A 454 4.38 2.90 0.58
N LEU A 455 3.84 1.70 0.51
CA LEU A 455 3.48 1.09 -0.76
C LEU A 455 2.41 1.90 -1.47
N HIS A 456 1.41 2.39 -0.73
CA HIS A 456 0.39 3.29 -1.28
C HIS A 456 1.04 4.58 -1.83
N MET A 457 1.98 5.19 -1.10
CA MET A 457 2.72 6.37 -1.54
C MET A 457 3.50 6.11 -2.85
N GLU A 458 4.21 4.98 -2.94
CA GLU A 458 4.98 4.62 -4.14
C GLU A 458 4.08 4.40 -5.35
N ILE A 459 2.93 3.74 -5.15
CA ILE A 459 1.96 3.49 -6.22
C ILE A 459 1.39 4.80 -6.76
N VAL A 460 0.99 5.72 -5.88
CA VAL A 460 0.47 7.03 -6.29
C VAL A 460 1.53 7.83 -7.06
N GLN A 461 2.79 7.81 -6.63
CA GLN A 461 3.90 8.45 -7.36
C GLN A 461 4.09 7.85 -8.74
N GLU A 462 4.11 6.52 -8.83
CA GLU A 462 4.32 5.81 -10.09
C GLU A 462 3.14 6.03 -11.05
N ARG A 463 1.90 6.08 -10.54
CA ARG A 463 0.72 6.41 -11.33
C ARG A 463 0.75 7.86 -11.85
N LEU A 464 1.15 8.83 -11.02
CA LEU A 464 1.32 10.23 -11.46
C LEU A 464 2.35 10.35 -12.58
N SER A 465 3.46 9.62 -12.48
CA SER A 465 4.49 9.62 -13.51
C SER A 465 4.04 8.89 -14.79
N ARG A 466 3.40 7.70 -14.69
CA ARG A 466 3.06 6.88 -15.86
C ARG A 466 1.75 7.29 -16.55
N GLU A 467 0.70 7.59 -15.77
CA GLU A 467 -0.63 7.88 -16.31
C GLU A 467 -0.78 9.36 -16.74
N TYR A 468 -0.06 10.27 -16.06
CA TYR A 468 -0.19 11.72 -16.25
C TYR A 468 1.08 12.40 -16.76
N ASP A 469 2.18 11.65 -16.95
CA ASP A 469 3.48 12.16 -17.49
C ASP A 469 4.02 13.36 -16.69
N ILE A 470 3.94 13.28 -15.36
CA ILE A 470 4.42 14.34 -14.46
C ILE A 470 5.67 13.87 -13.73
N ASP A 471 6.75 14.62 -13.89
CA ASP A 471 7.98 14.40 -13.12
C ASP A 471 7.87 15.05 -11.74
N LEU A 472 8.05 14.22 -10.70
CA LEU A 472 7.83 14.61 -9.31
C LEU A 472 9.12 14.65 -8.48
N ILE A 473 9.20 15.65 -7.62
CA ILE A 473 10.12 15.67 -6.50
C ILE A 473 9.33 15.33 -5.22
N VAL A 474 9.72 14.26 -4.56
CA VAL A 474 9.06 13.75 -3.36
C VAL A 474 9.91 14.07 -2.14
N THR A 475 9.29 14.60 -1.09
CA THR A 475 9.97 14.82 0.19
C THR A 475 10.01 13.53 1.02
N ALA A 476 10.86 13.49 2.04
CA ALA A 476 10.90 12.36 2.97
C ALA A 476 9.53 12.11 3.60
N PRO A 477 9.10 10.83 3.71
CA PRO A 477 7.87 10.49 4.40
C PRO A 477 7.98 10.88 5.88
N SER A 478 6.90 11.42 6.39
CA SER A 478 6.77 11.82 7.79
C SER A 478 5.44 11.30 8.35
N VAL A 479 5.43 11.11 9.68
CA VAL A 479 4.21 10.81 10.42
C VAL A 479 3.63 12.10 10.98
N VAL A 480 2.37 12.04 11.43
CA VAL A 480 1.77 13.16 12.15
C VAL A 480 2.28 13.13 13.59
N TYR A 481 2.98 14.17 13.99
CA TYR A 481 3.37 14.40 15.37
C TYR A 481 2.38 15.35 16.03
N ARG A 482 2.32 15.33 17.37
CA ARG A 482 1.56 16.30 18.15
C ARG A 482 2.50 17.07 19.06
N VAL A 483 2.29 18.37 19.11
CA VAL A 483 3.06 19.26 20.00
C VAL A 483 2.08 19.93 20.93
N ILE A 484 2.33 19.82 22.22
CA ILE A 484 1.56 20.48 23.27
C ILE A 484 2.34 21.73 23.68
N ASP A 485 1.74 22.90 23.52
CA ASP A 485 2.32 24.17 23.92
C ASP A 485 2.27 24.34 25.46
N ALA A 486 3.03 25.28 25.97
CA ALA A 486 3.03 25.68 27.38
C ALA A 486 1.64 26.09 27.94
N LYS A 487 0.70 26.42 27.06
CA LYS A 487 -0.68 26.72 27.42
C LYS A 487 -1.59 25.49 27.49
N GLY A 488 -1.11 24.33 27.03
CA GLY A 488 -1.86 23.10 26.92
C GLY A 488 -2.61 22.95 25.58
N ASP A 489 -2.39 23.86 24.62
CA ASP A 489 -2.97 23.75 23.27
C ASP A 489 -2.22 22.68 22.48
N GLU A 490 -2.98 21.73 21.89
CA GLU A 490 -2.43 20.66 21.07
C GLU A 490 -2.40 21.07 19.59
N MET A 491 -1.24 20.95 18.96
CA MET A 491 -1.01 21.26 17.56
C MET A 491 -0.54 20.01 16.81
N SER A 492 -1.21 19.68 15.72
CA SER A 492 -0.81 18.60 14.80
C SER A 492 0.30 19.08 13.86
N VAL A 493 1.36 18.31 13.75
CA VAL A 493 2.54 18.59 12.93
C VAL A 493 2.79 17.42 11.99
N ASP A 494 2.43 17.58 10.74
CA ASP A 494 2.58 16.62 9.66
C ASP A 494 3.84 16.86 8.81
N SER A 495 4.44 18.05 8.93
CA SER A 495 5.58 18.50 8.12
C SER A 495 6.71 19.06 9.00
N PRO A 496 7.99 18.81 8.64
CA PRO A 496 9.12 19.45 9.34
C PRO A 496 9.05 20.98 9.30
N ALA A 497 8.42 21.58 8.30
CA ALA A 497 8.26 23.02 8.18
C ALA A 497 7.29 23.60 9.23
N LYS A 498 6.26 22.82 9.64
CA LYS A 498 5.30 23.20 10.69
C LYS A 498 5.84 22.93 12.11
N PHE A 499 6.98 22.24 12.24
CA PHE A 499 7.54 21.92 13.56
C PHE A 499 8.06 23.19 14.26
N PRO A 500 7.55 23.52 15.45
CA PRO A 500 7.93 24.75 16.14
C PRO A 500 9.37 24.67 16.66
N ASP A 501 10.02 25.82 16.78
CA ASP A 501 11.30 25.91 17.46
C ASP A 501 11.09 25.66 18.97
N LEU A 502 11.58 24.53 19.46
CA LEU A 502 11.47 24.11 20.86
C LEU A 502 12.37 24.97 21.76
N THR A 503 12.02 26.24 21.92
CA THR A 503 12.76 27.19 22.75
C THR A 503 12.29 27.16 24.20
N SER A 504 11.10 26.73 24.48
CA SER A 504 10.52 26.60 25.81
C SER A 504 10.65 25.14 26.31
N ARG A 505 11.08 24.98 27.58
CA ARG A 505 11.15 23.69 28.27
C ARG A 505 9.76 23.11 28.59
N GLU A 506 8.71 23.89 28.43
CA GLU A 506 7.32 23.50 28.73
C GLU A 506 6.58 22.89 27.54
N MET A 507 7.18 22.93 26.34
CA MET A 507 6.61 22.27 25.17
C MET A 507 6.90 20.78 25.21
N LYS A 508 5.86 19.97 24.99
CA LYS A 508 5.94 18.51 24.90
C LYS A 508 5.68 18.06 23.47
N THR A 509 6.48 17.13 23.02
CA THR A 509 6.33 16.50 21.71
C THR A 509 5.82 15.07 21.88
N LEU A 510 4.81 14.70 21.10
CA LEU A 510 4.23 13.37 21.10
C LEU A 510 4.43 12.71 19.74
N GLU A 511 4.82 11.45 19.75
CA GLU A 511 4.93 10.62 18.53
C GLU A 511 3.92 9.47 18.55
N PRO A 512 3.38 9.08 17.38
CA PRO A 512 2.47 7.95 17.29
C PRO A 512 3.20 6.62 17.50
N TYR A 513 2.65 5.76 18.35
CA TYR A 513 3.11 4.41 18.60
C TYR A 513 2.17 3.40 17.96
N VAL A 514 2.75 2.35 17.42
CA VAL A 514 2.04 1.22 16.84
C VAL A 514 2.31 -0.06 17.63
N LYS A 515 1.30 -0.90 17.75
CA LYS A 515 1.44 -2.30 18.11
C LYS A 515 1.82 -3.04 16.82
N MET A 516 2.93 -3.74 16.87
CA MET A 516 3.42 -4.55 15.77
C MET A 516 3.44 -6.01 16.17
N GLU A 517 2.85 -6.85 15.35
CA GLU A 517 2.85 -8.30 15.48
C GLU A 517 3.68 -8.91 14.35
N ILE A 518 4.75 -9.62 14.71
CA ILE A 518 5.67 -10.22 13.77
C ILE A 518 5.56 -11.74 13.88
N LEU A 519 5.04 -12.38 12.86
CA LEU A 519 4.99 -13.83 12.75
C LEU A 519 6.25 -14.35 12.07
N THR A 520 6.94 -15.32 12.70
CA THR A 520 8.23 -15.79 12.24
C THR A 520 8.53 -17.22 12.69
N PRO A 521 9.37 -17.98 11.97
CA PRO A 521 9.98 -19.18 12.53
C PRO A 521 10.81 -18.85 13.77
N SER A 522 10.70 -19.67 14.83
CA SER A 522 11.32 -19.41 16.15
C SER A 522 12.83 -19.21 16.11
N GLU A 523 13.53 -19.73 15.06
CA GLU A 523 14.96 -19.54 14.85
C GLU A 523 15.38 -18.09 14.60
N TYR A 524 14.46 -17.22 14.11
CA TYR A 524 14.72 -15.81 13.81
C TYR A 524 14.32 -14.87 14.97
N ASN A 525 13.84 -15.38 16.09
CA ASN A 525 13.44 -14.53 17.23
C ASN A 525 14.58 -13.60 17.69
N GLY A 526 15.81 -14.11 17.78
CA GLY A 526 16.97 -13.32 18.18
C GLY A 526 17.24 -12.11 17.28
N PRO A 527 17.41 -12.28 15.97
CA PRO A 527 17.59 -11.19 15.02
C PRO A 527 16.45 -10.16 15.01
N ILE A 528 15.20 -10.60 15.25
CA ILE A 528 14.03 -9.70 15.30
C ILE A 528 14.02 -8.89 16.60
N ILE A 529 14.37 -9.51 17.73
CA ILE A 529 14.48 -8.81 19.01
C ILE A 529 15.56 -7.73 18.92
N GLU A 530 16.70 -8.02 18.31
CA GLU A 530 17.75 -7.04 18.07
C GLU A 530 17.25 -5.88 17.21
N LEU A 531 16.56 -6.16 16.08
CA LEU A 531 15.99 -5.15 15.22
C LEU A 531 14.99 -4.24 15.97
N GLY A 532 14.08 -4.84 16.75
CA GLY A 532 13.12 -4.07 17.55
C GLY A 532 13.78 -3.14 18.56
N GLN A 533 14.85 -3.60 19.22
CA GLN A 533 15.63 -2.79 20.17
C GLN A 533 16.37 -1.65 19.46
N GLU A 534 16.97 -1.90 18.28
CA GLU A 534 17.62 -0.87 17.46
C GLU A 534 16.66 0.27 17.07
N ARG A 535 15.35 -0.05 16.95
CA ARG A 535 14.27 0.87 16.55
C ARG A 535 13.45 1.41 17.73
N ARG A 536 14.01 1.48 18.92
CA ARG A 536 13.37 1.99 20.14
C ARG A 536 12.10 1.22 20.52
N GLY A 537 11.97 -0.03 20.07
CA GLY A 537 10.81 -0.87 20.33
C GLY A 537 10.77 -1.40 21.75
N ILE A 538 9.57 -1.53 22.29
CA ILE A 538 9.27 -2.13 23.57
C ILE A 538 8.69 -3.51 23.32
N LEU A 539 9.46 -4.56 23.62
CA LEU A 539 8.98 -5.94 23.52
C LEU A 539 7.88 -6.15 24.58
N LYS A 540 6.71 -6.59 24.15
CA LYS A 540 5.58 -6.89 25.03
C LYS A 540 5.45 -8.37 25.30
N ASP A 541 5.44 -9.18 24.25
CA ASP A 541 5.18 -10.60 24.38
C ASP A 541 5.85 -11.40 23.26
N ILE A 542 6.05 -12.69 23.52
CA ILE A 542 6.48 -13.68 22.51
C ILE A 542 5.58 -14.90 22.68
N ASN A 543 4.62 -15.05 21.78
CA ASN A 543 3.67 -16.14 21.79
C ASN A 543 4.13 -17.22 20.81
N TYR A 544 4.27 -18.44 21.29
CA TYR A 544 4.59 -19.60 20.46
C TYR A 544 3.29 -20.24 19.98
N LEU A 545 2.96 -20.04 18.70
CA LEU A 545 1.79 -20.65 18.07
C LEU A 545 1.99 -22.15 17.89
N THR A 546 3.20 -22.53 17.42
CA THR A 546 3.65 -23.90 17.30
C THR A 546 5.09 -23.99 17.84
N PRO A 547 5.66 -25.19 18.07
CA PRO A 547 7.05 -25.33 18.49
C PRO A 547 8.06 -24.67 17.54
N THR A 548 7.69 -24.49 16.27
CA THR A 548 8.54 -23.94 15.22
C THR A 548 8.21 -22.50 14.83
N ARG A 549 7.05 -21.95 15.24
CA ARG A 549 6.60 -20.60 14.89
C ARG A 549 6.20 -19.80 16.12
N SER A 550 6.54 -18.53 16.09
CA SER A 550 6.25 -17.57 17.16
C SER A 550 5.74 -16.24 16.60
N THR A 551 4.87 -15.61 17.35
CA THR A 551 4.46 -14.21 17.14
C THR A 551 5.15 -13.34 18.18
N ILE A 552 5.88 -12.35 17.73
CA ILE A 552 6.56 -11.37 18.56
C ILE A 552 5.76 -10.07 18.54
N VAL A 553 5.35 -9.61 19.72
CA VAL A 553 4.55 -8.39 19.86
C VAL A 553 5.42 -7.26 20.36
N TYR A 554 5.51 -6.20 19.56
CA TYR A 554 6.23 -4.97 19.88
C TYR A 554 5.31 -3.76 19.94
N GLU A 555 5.69 -2.78 20.75
CA GLU A 555 5.24 -1.40 20.60
C GLU A 555 6.41 -0.55 20.08
N LEU A 556 6.22 0.07 18.91
CA LEU A 556 7.24 0.81 18.18
C LEU A 556 6.74 2.21 17.81
N PRO A 557 7.60 3.22 17.75
CA PRO A 557 7.25 4.48 17.13
C PRO A 557 7.00 4.29 15.63
N LEU A 558 5.87 4.77 15.10
CA LEU A 558 5.49 4.62 13.70
C LEU A 558 6.58 5.17 12.75
N ALA A 559 7.26 6.26 13.13
CA ALA A 559 8.34 6.86 12.34
C ALA A 559 9.55 5.93 12.11
N GLU A 560 9.78 4.95 13.00
CA GLU A 560 10.86 3.95 12.84
C GLU A 560 10.41 2.75 12.00
N VAL A 561 9.11 2.53 11.89
CA VAL A 561 8.52 1.44 11.09
C VAL A 561 8.46 1.79 9.61
N ILE A 562 7.99 3.00 9.29
CA ILE A 562 7.74 3.43 7.91
C ILE A 562 9.00 3.65 7.06
N THR A 563 10.20 3.59 7.58
CA THR A 563 11.43 3.88 6.79
C THR A 563 11.96 2.63 6.10
N ASP A 564 12.59 1.74 6.86
CA ASP A 564 13.31 0.58 6.33
C ASP A 564 13.12 -0.68 7.20
N PHE A 565 12.17 -0.65 8.15
CA PHE A 565 11.96 -1.76 9.09
C PHE A 565 11.55 -3.05 8.35
N PHE A 566 10.64 -2.95 7.39
CA PHE A 566 10.18 -4.10 6.61
C PHE A 566 11.31 -4.76 5.83
N ASP A 567 12.13 -3.96 5.15
CA ASP A 567 13.27 -4.46 4.37
C ASP A 567 14.31 -5.13 5.27
N GLN A 568 14.59 -4.53 6.43
CA GLN A 568 15.50 -5.11 7.44
C GLN A 568 14.93 -6.40 8.02
N LEU A 569 13.63 -6.44 8.31
CA LEU A 569 12.95 -7.63 8.79
C LEU A 569 13.09 -8.78 7.78
N LYS A 570 12.71 -8.54 6.53
CA LYS A 570 12.82 -9.53 5.45
C LYS A 570 14.27 -9.98 5.22
N SER A 571 15.21 -9.06 5.24
CA SER A 571 16.64 -9.39 5.06
C SER A 571 17.18 -10.26 6.20
N ARG A 572 16.89 -9.91 7.47
CA ARG A 572 17.37 -10.66 8.66
C ARG A 572 16.71 -12.03 8.80
N THR A 573 15.51 -12.21 8.28
CA THR A 573 14.73 -13.44 8.36
C THR A 573 14.69 -14.23 7.05
N LYS A 574 15.51 -13.86 6.05
CA LYS A 574 15.54 -14.49 4.71
C LYS A 574 14.15 -14.52 4.03
N GLY A 575 13.30 -13.55 4.32
CA GLY A 575 11.94 -13.44 3.79
C GLY A 575 10.87 -14.20 4.56
N TYR A 576 11.21 -14.96 5.60
CA TYR A 576 10.24 -15.81 6.33
C TYR A 576 9.37 -15.05 7.34
N ALA A 577 9.75 -13.84 7.78
CA ALA A 577 8.92 -13.09 8.70
C ALA A 577 7.89 -12.24 7.96
N SER A 578 6.68 -12.22 8.47
CA SER A 578 5.64 -11.27 8.12
C SER A 578 5.29 -10.39 9.31
N MET A 579 4.79 -9.19 9.05
CA MET A 579 4.41 -8.26 10.10
C MET A 579 3.08 -7.59 9.78
N GLU A 580 2.37 -7.26 10.84
CA GLU A 580 1.17 -6.44 10.87
C GLU A 580 1.35 -5.36 11.92
N TYR A 581 0.78 -4.16 11.70
CA TYR A 581 0.84 -3.11 12.70
C TYR A 581 -0.45 -2.29 12.77
N SER A 582 -0.80 -1.84 13.98
CA SER A 582 -1.96 -1.01 14.25
C SER A 582 -1.58 0.16 15.14
N LEU A 583 -2.19 1.34 14.91
CA LEU A 583 -1.97 2.52 15.74
C LEU A 583 -2.59 2.31 17.14
N ILE A 584 -1.82 2.62 18.19
CA ILE A 584 -2.27 2.52 19.57
C ILE A 584 -2.58 3.90 20.13
N GLU A 585 -1.55 4.70 20.37
CA GLU A 585 -1.62 5.98 21.07
C GLU A 585 -0.45 6.88 20.71
N TYR A 586 -0.53 8.13 21.16
CA TYR A 586 0.58 9.08 21.09
C TYR A 586 1.32 9.10 22.42
N ARG A 587 2.68 9.02 22.39
CA ARG A 587 3.54 9.04 23.57
C ARG A 587 4.53 10.20 23.53
N GLU A 588 4.85 10.73 24.73
CA GLU A 588 5.84 11.78 24.87
C GLU A 588 7.24 11.28 24.43
N SER A 589 7.91 12.03 23.56
CA SER A 589 9.22 11.73 23.02
C SER A 589 10.04 12.99 22.75
N ASP A 590 11.35 12.92 22.92
CA ASP A 590 12.26 14.05 22.69
C ASP A 590 12.59 14.15 21.18
N LEU A 591 11.68 14.79 20.45
CA LEU A 591 11.80 14.99 19.01
C LEU A 591 12.51 16.28 18.69
N VAL A 592 13.30 16.27 17.62
CA VAL A 592 14.03 17.43 17.11
C VAL A 592 13.89 17.53 15.59
N ARG A 593 13.84 18.78 15.10
CA ARG A 593 13.94 19.04 13.66
C ARG A 593 15.42 19.05 13.26
N LEU A 594 15.75 18.21 12.29
CA LEU A 594 17.06 18.12 11.69
C LEU A 594 17.06 18.87 10.37
N ASP A 595 17.70 20.02 10.31
CA ASP A 595 17.82 20.85 9.12
C ASP A 595 19.11 20.53 8.35
N ILE A 596 19.02 20.48 7.02
CA ILE A 596 20.17 20.28 6.15
C ILE A 596 20.52 21.61 5.46
N LYS A 597 21.78 22.02 5.61
CA LYS A 597 22.30 23.22 4.94
C LYS A 597 23.32 22.82 3.86
N ILE A 598 23.07 23.26 2.63
CA ILE A 598 23.96 23.03 1.49
C ILE A 598 24.58 24.38 1.11
N ASN A 599 25.90 24.48 1.19
CA ASN A 599 26.64 25.73 0.94
C ASN A 599 26.23 26.90 1.88
N GLY A 600 25.59 26.63 3.01
CA GLY A 600 25.08 27.60 3.96
C GLY A 600 23.62 28.04 3.74
N GLU A 601 22.97 27.55 2.70
CA GLU A 601 21.54 27.75 2.42
C GLU A 601 20.75 26.56 2.98
N ASP A 602 19.56 26.81 3.53
CA ASP A 602 18.70 25.80 4.07
C ASP A 602 18.03 25.02 2.93
N ALA A 603 18.15 23.69 2.95
CA ALA A 603 17.46 22.78 2.04
C ALA A 603 16.22 22.21 2.75
N SER A 604 15.18 23.03 2.85
CA SER A 604 13.93 22.70 3.59
C SER A 604 13.32 21.34 3.24
N PRO A 605 13.31 20.88 1.96
CA PRO A 605 12.74 19.58 1.60
C PRO A 605 13.53 18.37 2.14
N LEU A 606 14.79 18.59 2.54
CA LEU A 606 15.65 17.57 3.16
C LEU A 606 15.58 17.58 4.68
N ALA A 607 14.81 18.50 5.26
CA ALA A 607 14.60 18.53 6.70
C ALA A 607 13.76 17.32 7.13
N THR A 608 14.07 16.77 8.30
CA THR A 608 13.36 15.62 8.87
C THR A 608 13.17 15.80 10.37
N ILE A 609 12.10 15.22 10.92
CA ILE A 609 11.89 15.15 12.37
C ILE A 609 12.40 13.79 12.83
N CYS A 610 13.21 13.76 13.88
CA CYS A 610 13.73 12.52 14.43
C CYS A 610 13.95 12.64 15.94
N HIS A 611 14.10 11.49 16.61
CA HIS A 611 14.48 11.47 18.02
C HIS A 611 15.90 12.06 18.22
N ARG A 612 16.08 12.82 19.31
CA ARG A 612 17.35 13.54 19.59
C ARG A 612 18.57 12.63 19.58
N ASP A 613 18.46 11.42 20.15
CA ASP A 613 19.58 10.48 20.21
C ASP A 613 19.97 9.94 18.83
N ALA A 614 18.99 9.76 17.93
CA ALA A 614 19.21 9.30 16.56
C ALA A 614 19.72 10.43 15.64
N ALA A 615 19.49 11.70 15.99
CA ALA A 615 19.73 12.86 15.12
C ALA A 615 21.16 12.93 14.58
N GLN A 616 22.18 12.58 15.40
CA GLN A 616 23.58 12.60 14.96
C GLN A 616 23.88 11.51 13.93
N LYS A 617 23.34 10.31 14.12
CA LYS A 617 23.50 9.16 13.21
C LYS A 617 22.82 9.46 11.89
N VAL A 618 21.55 9.88 11.92
CA VAL A 618 20.76 10.28 10.75
C VAL A 618 21.43 11.42 9.98
N GLY A 619 21.85 12.49 10.68
CA GLY A 619 22.52 13.63 10.04
C GLY A 619 23.85 13.28 9.39
N ARG A 620 24.61 12.33 9.95
CA ARG A 620 25.87 11.84 9.35
C ARG A 620 25.61 11.02 8.09
N SER A 621 24.64 10.12 8.14
CA SER A 621 24.23 9.30 6.99
C SER A 621 23.73 10.17 5.84
N LEU A 622 22.80 11.10 6.11
CA LEU A 622 22.33 12.10 5.14
C LEU A 622 23.45 12.90 4.50
N ALA A 623 24.34 13.46 5.31
CA ALA A 623 25.44 14.26 4.79
C ALA A 623 26.41 13.43 3.93
N LYS A 624 26.58 12.14 4.22
CA LYS A 624 27.40 11.20 3.43
C LYS A 624 26.73 10.90 2.09
N SER A 625 25.47 10.52 2.08
CA SER A 625 24.71 10.22 0.86
C SER A 625 24.62 11.44 -0.07
N LEU A 626 24.29 12.60 0.46
CA LEU A 626 24.25 13.84 -0.31
C LEU A 626 25.62 14.23 -0.89
N LYS A 627 26.72 13.93 -0.22
CA LYS A 627 28.07 14.16 -0.75
C LYS A 627 28.38 13.28 -1.97
N GLU A 628 27.82 12.08 -2.04
CA GLU A 628 28.03 11.15 -3.15
C GLU A 628 27.17 11.53 -4.36
N LEU A 629 25.95 11.97 -4.12
CA LEU A 629 24.95 12.26 -5.16
C LEU A 629 25.10 13.67 -5.76
N ILE A 630 25.41 14.66 -4.95
CA ILE A 630 25.58 16.03 -5.48
C ILE A 630 26.87 16.15 -6.29
N PRO A 631 26.80 16.56 -7.56
CA PRO A 631 27.96 16.65 -8.43
C PRO A 631 28.95 17.71 -7.93
N ARG A 632 30.25 17.45 -8.14
CA ARG A 632 31.32 18.37 -7.76
C ARG A 632 31.19 19.69 -8.50
N GLN A 633 31.20 20.79 -7.73
CA GLN A 633 31.15 22.15 -8.25
C GLN A 633 32.57 22.76 -8.39
N MET A 634 32.67 23.92 -9.02
CA MET A 634 33.93 24.64 -9.15
C MET A 634 34.45 25.20 -7.81
N PHE A 635 33.63 25.20 -6.77
CA PHE A 635 33.95 25.64 -5.41
C PHE A 635 33.66 24.54 -4.38
N LYS A 636 34.12 24.72 -3.15
CA LYS A 636 33.90 23.81 -2.03
C LYS A 636 32.45 23.95 -1.56
N VAL A 637 31.70 22.85 -1.51
CA VAL A 637 30.33 22.80 -1.02
C VAL A 637 30.31 22.07 0.33
N PRO A 638 30.12 22.78 1.45
CA PRO A 638 29.83 22.14 2.72
C PRO A 638 28.37 21.71 2.79
N ILE A 639 28.13 20.49 3.25
CA ILE A 639 26.83 19.94 3.60
C ILE A 639 26.84 19.81 5.12
N GLN A 640 25.86 20.37 5.80
CA GLN A 640 25.80 20.42 7.25
C GLN A 640 24.42 20.01 7.72
N ALA A 641 24.36 19.08 8.68
CA ALA A 641 23.15 18.73 9.39
C ALA A 641 23.13 19.48 10.72
N CYS A 642 22.04 20.20 10.99
CA CYS A 642 21.90 21.12 12.10
C CYS A 642 20.65 20.84 12.91
N ILE A 643 20.70 21.08 14.22
CA ILE A 643 19.51 21.21 15.07
C ILE A 643 19.49 22.68 15.50
N GLY A 644 18.57 23.45 14.91
CA GLY A 644 18.59 24.91 15.04
C GLY A 644 19.93 25.52 14.58
N ALA A 645 20.63 26.21 15.47
CA ALA A 645 21.95 26.82 15.18
C ALA A 645 23.12 25.83 15.33
N LYS A 646 22.94 24.65 15.95
CA LYS A 646 24.03 23.73 16.29
C LYS A 646 24.25 22.73 15.15
N ILE A 647 25.46 22.72 14.57
CA ILE A 647 25.89 21.72 13.59
C ILE A 647 26.21 20.42 14.33
N ILE A 648 25.57 19.32 13.98
CA ILE A 648 25.78 17.98 14.56
C ILE A 648 26.56 17.05 13.66
N ALA A 649 26.43 17.21 12.32
CA ALA A 649 27.20 16.45 11.35
C ALA A 649 27.57 17.34 10.15
N SER A 650 28.68 17.02 9.47
CA SER A 650 29.15 17.79 8.31
C SER A 650 29.93 16.91 7.36
N ALA A 651 29.64 17.08 6.07
CA ALA A 651 30.41 16.52 4.97
C ALA A 651 30.82 17.64 4.00
N VAL A 652 31.82 17.37 3.17
CA VAL A 652 32.35 18.39 2.26
C VAL A 652 32.57 17.79 0.87
N ILE A 653 31.97 18.42 -0.14
CA ILE A 653 32.23 18.13 -1.53
C ILE A 653 33.46 18.94 -1.97
N SER A 654 34.52 18.22 -2.41
CA SER A 654 35.74 18.84 -2.88
C SER A 654 35.50 19.52 -4.24
N PRO A 655 36.05 20.74 -4.44
CA PRO A 655 35.87 21.47 -5.66
C PRO A 655 36.59 20.80 -6.85
N MET A 656 36.04 20.93 -8.06
CA MET A 656 36.80 20.65 -9.26
C MET A 656 38.03 21.55 -9.34
N ARG A 657 39.17 20.96 -9.64
CA ARG A 657 40.43 21.69 -9.79
C ARG A 657 40.89 21.61 -11.25
N LYS A 658 41.08 22.77 -11.88
CA LYS A 658 41.83 22.84 -13.10
C LYS A 658 43.31 22.88 -12.74
N ASP A 659 44.13 22.05 -13.34
CA ASP A 659 45.59 22.11 -13.16
C ASP A 659 46.15 23.36 -13.83
N VAL A 660 46.25 24.42 -13.02
CA VAL A 660 46.81 25.71 -13.50
C VAL A 660 48.33 25.71 -13.53
N LEU A 661 48.95 24.64 -12.99
CA LEU A 661 50.40 24.49 -12.91
C LEU A 661 50.99 23.64 -14.04
N ALA A 662 50.16 22.95 -14.86
CA ALA A 662 50.57 22.05 -15.94
C ALA A 662 51.53 22.73 -16.97
N LYS A 663 51.34 24.04 -17.17
CA LYS A 663 52.19 24.83 -18.08
C LYS A 663 53.37 25.53 -17.40
N CYS A 664 53.60 25.30 -16.08
CA CYS A 664 54.69 25.91 -15.36
C CYS A 664 55.89 24.95 -15.26
N TYR A 665 56.68 24.92 -16.34
CA TYR A 665 57.96 24.21 -16.35
C TYR A 665 59.00 25.02 -15.57
N GLY A 666 59.73 24.38 -14.65
CA GLY A 666 60.81 24.96 -13.83
C GLY A 666 60.42 25.40 -12.43
N GLY A 667 61.42 25.73 -11.63
CA GLY A 667 61.32 25.93 -10.17
C GLY A 667 60.74 27.26 -9.68
N ASP A 668 60.02 28.06 -10.51
CA ASP A 668 59.44 29.34 -10.06
C ASP A 668 58.26 29.14 -9.08
N LEU A 669 58.62 29.04 -7.81
CA LEU A 669 57.69 28.90 -6.71
C LEU A 669 56.76 30.12 -6.56
N SER A 670 57.24 31.32 -6.89
CA SER A 670 56.48 32.56 -6.75
C SER A 670 55.35 32.62 -7.79
N ARG A 671 55.60 32.22 -9.02
CA ARG A 671 54.62 32.15 -10.09
C ARG A 671 53.56 31.07 -9.80
N LYS A 672 53.97 29.88 -9.33
CA LYS A 672 53.08 28.79 -8.89
C LYS A 672 52.14 29.27 -7.77
N LYS A 673 52.68 29.95 -6.77
CA LYS A 673 51.93 30.51 -5.62
C LYS A 673 50.91 31.57 -6.07
N LYS A 674 51.32 32.51 -6.98
CA LYS A 674 50.39 33.53 -7.53
C LYS A 674 49.26 32.90 -8.36
N LEU A 675 49.50 31.86 -9.17
CA LEU A 675 48.46 31.17 -9.95
C LEU A 675 47.48 30.47 -9.05
N LEU A 676 47.94 29.77 -8.00
CA LEU A 676 47.09 29.12 -7.03
C LEU A 676 46.27 30.14 -6.22
N GLN A 677 46.86 31.28 -5.83
CA GLN A 677 46.12 32.36 -5.15
C GLN A 677 45.02 32.97 -6.05
N LYS A 678 45.34 33.19 -7.34
CA LYS A 678 44.36 33.69 -8.33
C LYS A 678 43.18 32.70 -8.51
N GLN A 679 43.52 31.41 -8.58
CA GLN A 679 42.48 30.34 -8.64
C GLN A 679 41.62 30.32 -7.35
N ALA A 680 42.25 30.42 -6.17
CA ALA A 680 41.54 30.48 -4.88
C ALA A 680 40.60 31.70 -4.79
N LYS A 681 41.08 32.90 -5.23
CA LYS A 681 40.27 34.13 -5.27
C LYS A 681 39.09 34.02 -6.26
N GLY A 682 39.31 33.39 -7.42
CA GLY A 682 38.24 33.09 -8.41
C GLY A 682 37.17 32.14 -7.84
N LYS A 683 37.58 31.07 -7.17
CA LYS A 683 36.69 30.13 -6.48
C LYS A 683 35.86 30.77 -5.37
N LYS A 684 36.48 31.71 -4.59
CA LYS A 684 35.76 32.46 -3.56
C LYS A 684 34.69 33.36 -4.14
N ARG A 685 34.93 33.97 -5.33
CA ARG A 685 33.90 34.77 -6.03
C ARG A 685 32.78 33.89 -6.57
N MET A 686 33.10 32.73 -7.19
CA MET A 686 32.12 31.76 -7.68
C MET A 686 31.23 31.23 -6.55
N LYS A 687 31.81 30.98 -5.36
CA LYS A 687 31.03 30.55 -4.18
C LYS A 687 29.98 31.57 -3.75
N ALA A 688 30.27 32.87 -3.88
CA ALA A 688 29.39 33.96 -3.48
C ALA A 688 28.23 34.20 -4.45
N MET A 689 28.30 33.67 -5.70
CA MET A 689 27.30 33.88 -6.74
C MET A 689 26.63 32.57 -7.21
N GLY A 690 27.21 31.41 -6.85
CA GLY A 690 26.73 30.12 -7.37
C GLY A 690 25.69 29.48 -6.45
N LYS A 691 24.49 29.27 -6.95
CA LYS A 691 23.53 28.32 -6.35
C LYS A 691 24.00 26.89 -6.64
N VAL A 692 23.79 25.99 -5.71
CA VAL A 692 24.08 24.56 -5.87
C VAL A 692 22.79 23.89 -6.34
N SER A 693 22.79 23.36 -7.57
CA SER A 693 21.69 22.51 -8.01
C SER A 693 21.77 21.18 -7.28
N VAL A 694 20.69 20.81 -6.63
CA VAL A 694 20.53 19.51 -5.96
C VAL A 694 19.77 18.62 -6.96
N PRO A 695 20.35 17.50 -7.42
CA PRO A 695 19.69 16.61 -8.33
C PRO A 695 18.54 15.87 -7.64
N GLN A 696 17.59 15.39 -8.44
CA GLN A 696 16.38 14.69 -7.94
C GLN A 696 16.76 13.45 -7.12
N GLU A 697 17.77 12.70 -7.54
CA GLU A 697 18.27 11.51 -6.86
C GLU A 697 18.73 11.82 -5.41
N ALA A 698 19.11 13.07 -5.13
CA ALA A 698 19.51 13.48 -3.79
C ALA A 698 18.30 13.57 -2.83
N PHE A 699 17.12 13.91 -3.33
CA PHE A 699 15.89 13.89 -2.53
C PHE A 699 15.44 12.43 -2.30
N MET A 700 15.53 11.58 -3.32
CA MET A 700 15.24 10.15 -3.20
C MET A 700 16.18 9.41 -2.24
N ALA A 701 17.42 9.88 -2.09
CA ALA A 701 18.37 9.29 -1.14
C ALA A 701 17.97 9.48 0.32
N VAL A 702 17.16 10.48 0.62
CA VAL A 702 16.60 10.69 1.97
C VAL A 702 15.57 9.61 2.29
N LEU A 703 14.83 9.13 1.27
CA LEU A 703 13.86 8.04 1.40
C LEU A 703 14.56 6.70 1.71
N LYS A 704 15.74 6.48 1.12
CA LYS A 704 16.53 5.24 1.24
C LYS A 704 17.59 5.29 2.35
N LEU A 705 17.40 6.14 3.35
CA LEU A 705 18.35 6.22 4.46
C LEU A 705 18.33 4.92 5.27
N ASP A 706 19.40 4.16 5.13
CA ASP A 706 19.70 3.06 6.04
C ASP A 706 20.05 3.62 7.42
N ARG A 707 19.08 3.63 8.32
CA ARG A 707 19.24 4.07 9.72
C ARG A 707 20.02 3.04 10.55
N SER A 708 20.17 1.82 10.03
CA SER A 708 20.88 0.72 10.69
C SER A 708 22.39 0.70 10.41
N ALA A 709 22.88 1.35 9.35
CA ALA A 709 24.29 1.37 9.01
C ALA A 709 25.12 2.00 10.15
N GLY A 710 25.51 1.18 11.09
CA GLY A 710 26.62 1.40 11.99
C GLY A 710 27.93 1.31 11.20
N ASP A 711 28.94 2.08 11.57
CA ASP A 711 30.27 2.22 10.96
C ASP A 711 30.85 0.97 10.32
#